data_e3aaeace0fd9b836d8a161fd2ab7a699
#
_entry.id   e3aaeace0fd9b836d8a161fd2ab7a699
#
_cell.length_a   1.000
_cell.length_b   1.000
_cell.length_c   1.000
_cell.angle_alpha   90.00
_cell.angle_beta   90.00
_cell.angle_gamma   90.00
#
_symmetry.space_group_name_H-M   'P 1'
#
loop_
_entity.id
_entity.type
_entity.pdbx_description
1 polymer ?
#
loop_
_entity_poly.entity_id
_entity_poly.type
_entity_poly.pdbx_seq_one_letter_code
_entity_poly.pdbx_strand_id
1 'polypeptide(L)'
;MARDLPHFHLRNLGQPRPFQAKGGGGSKRPNDVLNRAAHAQALLQAIDALPDIPAAELPGVYLEVRSRVDERLKKDSLDASGLMLLRIEDALVPGGAEERATVFATAKGIEKLRKKVEQFRTEDTPDREKDGEIVPGRPKNADLVQSVAAITEAGLRALWRSPPGKFPGADVATVWEVWLEPQMTEAFVAAAPNYGVTVGADRLEFPEDTVVVVQADRNQLAQAVRRLGGVRALAAPTITADFFDGLPVAEQAQWVDEIAGRTTYTDNPNPGYVTLLDTGVSRAHPLIQPALSVDDRHAANPAWGLEDVKGHGTEMGGLALFGDLTPKMHQANPVSVVNRLESVKLLPDAGMNPHHLLGAVTRQAINAVEQVGPRRRTFTMTTTTGEDTPHDGAPTSWSTEVDQLAAGVSGEVKQQRLVLVSAGNTDNFTFGAGNYLDRCDHEDNEIESPAQAWNVLSVGAFTEKTVLPDGEPAQALAPFGDLSPASRTASWSSHWPNKPDVVLEGGNWALSAMPPPMRHGWLSLLSTHHNYPVRSFTFTFDTSAATALAAKDVTELWSDYPTLWPETVRGLYVSSARWTQQMRAHLPAQPNKGHYTPLFQRYGYGVPDMARARRSASNALTLIVEDTITPYGISEKTGGDVHNEMKLFALPWPVEALRALGNADVTLRVALSSFIAPNPSEASRGVRYRYASHNLRFQLNRAGENEAQFLARISKAAEQPNGPANDEDDLWDYGSNRRHVGSLHIDQLTCKASDLARRNLLAVHPVTGWWKSKKLLDEGLPSVRYALIVEIDAGELEAELYAEVQVAVEALIAAQAAIAV
;
A
#
# COMPACT_ATOMS: atom_id res chain seq x y z
N MET A 1 9.21 3.99 13.05
CA MET A 1 9.02 5.37 13.57
C MET A 1 7.79 5.99 12.93
N ALA A 2 7.10 6.89 13.64
CA ALA A 2 5.94 7.58 13.05
C ALA A 2 6.38 8.49 11.89
N ARG A 3 5.55 8.57 10.84
CA ARG A 3 5.80 9.44 9.68
C ARG A 3 4.99 10.72 9.85
N ASP A 4 5.60 11.77 10.39
CA ASP A 4 4.98 13.07 10.72
C ASP A 4 5.70 14.27 10.10
N LEU A 5 6.84 14.03 9.43
CA LEU A 5 7.65 15.06 8.79
C LEU A 5 7.23 15.30 7.33
N PRO A 6 7.20 16.57 6.84
CA PRO A 6 6.84 16.86 5.45
C PRO A 6 7.85 16.27 4.46
N HIS A 7 7.41 15.98 3.23
CA HIS A 7 8.33 15.64 2.15
C HIS A 7 9.11 16.86 1.67
N PHE A 8 10.31 16.63 1.14
CA PHE A 8 11.09 17.67 0.48
C PHE A 8 10.64 17.81 -0.98
N HIS A 9 10.03 18.94 -1.31
CA HIS A 9 9.65 19.28 -2.68
C HIS A 9 10.73 20.15 -3.32
N LEU A 10 11.50 19.57 -4.24
CA LEU A 10 12.64 20.20 -4.90
C LEU A 10 12.28 20.62 -6.33
N ARG A 11 12.46 21.89 -6.66
CA ARG A 11 12.14 22.47 -7.98
C ARG A 11 13.41 22.92 -8.69
N ASN A 12 13.45 22.76 -10.03
CA ASN A 12 14.52 23.29 -10.92
C ASN A 12 15.94 22.81 -10.57
N LEU A 13 16.12 21.58 -10.08
CA LEU A 13 17.43 21.00 -9.74
C LEU A 13 18.08 20.25 -10.89
N GLY A 14 17.31 19.89 -11.94
CA GLY A 14 17.80 19.13 -13.06
C GLY A 14 18.73 19.95 -13.96
N GLN A 15 19.98 19.48 -14.14
CA GLN A 15 20.91 20.06 -15.10
C GLN A 15 20.87 19.29 -16.43
N PRO A 16 20.64 19.92 -17.59
CA PRO A 16 20.66 19.25 -18.89
C PRO A 16 22.09 18.80 -19.27
N ARG A 17 22.24 17.57 -19.76
CA ARG A 17 23.51 16.98 -20.21
C ARG A 17 23.30 16.11 -21.47
N PRO A 18 24.33 15.96 -22.37
CA PRO A 18 24.27 15.07 -23.54
C PRO A 18 24.31 13.58 -23.17
N PHE A 19 23.74 12.70 -24.01
CA PHE A 19 23.43 11.30 -23.64
C PHE A 19 23.95 10.20 -24.60
N GLN A 20 24.75 9.16 -24.13
CA GLN A 20 25.23 7.96 -24.88
C GLN A 20 25.74 6.81 -23.96
N ALA A 21 25.66 5.49 -24.30
CA ALA A 21 25.56 4.32 -23.41
C ALA A 21 26.50 3.10 -23.46
N LYS A 22 26.80 2.34 -22.37
CA LYS A 22 27.00 0.86 -22.16
C LYS A 22 27.39 0.40 -20.73
N GLY A 23 27.13 -0.85 -20.33
CA GLY A 23 27.06 -1.49 -19.06
C GLY A 23 27.86 -2.74 -18.64
N GLY A 24 27.64 -3.40 -17.48
CA GLY A 24 27.76 -4.77 -16.98
C GLY A 24 28.36 -5.21 -15.64
N GLY A 25 27.81 -6.01 -14.74
CA GLY A 25 27.90 -7.23 -13.92
C GLY A 25 28.53 -7.53 -12.53
N GLY A 26 27.99 -8.33 -11.64
CA GLY A 26 27.81 -8.70 -10.28
C GLY A 26 28.49 -9.77 -9.39
N SER A 27 28.04 -10.14 -8.12
CA SER A 27 28.10 -11.45 -7.33
C SER A 27 28.14 -11.46 -5.75
N LYS A 28 27.99 -12.62 -4.98
CA LYS A 28 27.48 -12.95 -3.61
C LYS A 28 28.42 -13.47 -2.50
N ARG A 29 27.92 -13.70 -1.23
CA ARG A 29 28.58 -14.24 0.01
C ARG A 29 27.80 -14.94 1.12
N PRO A 30 28.42 -15.55 2.20
CA PRO A 30 27.84 -16.47 3.21
C PRO A 30 27.98 -16.18 4.74
N ASN A 31 27.58 -17.13 5.68
CA ASN A 31 27.17 -17.15 7.09
C ASN A 31 28.20 -17.42 8.23
N ASP A 32 27.79 -17.20 9.57
CA ASP A 32 28.58 -17.35 10.81
C ASP A 32 27.94 -18.15 11.98
N VAL A 33 28.72 -18.51 13.06
CA VAL A 33 28.46 -19.47 14.15
C VAL A 33 28.33 -18.84 15.56
N LEU A 34 27.55 -19.43 16.47
CA LEU A 34 27.12 -18.92 17.76
C LEU A 34 28.07 -19.27 18.94
N ASN A 35 28.32 -18.29 19.85
CA ASN A 35 29.03 -18.50 21.10
C ASN A 35 28.05 -18.78 22.25
N ARG A 36 28.05 -20.06 22.79
CA ARG A 36 27.18 -20.55 23.87
C ARG A 36 27.12 -19.65 25.10
N ALA A 37 28.30 -19.25 25.59
CA ALA A 37 28.41 -18.46 26.81
C ALA A 37 27.83 -17.05 26.63
N ALA A 38 28.17 -16.38 25.51
CA ALA A 38 27.68 -15.06 25.20
C ALA A 38 26.17 -15.05 24.98
N HIS A 39 25.63 -16.02 24.26
CA HIS A 39 24.19 -16.16 24.02
C HIS A 39 23.41 -16.36 25.31
N ALA A 40 23.82 -17.31 26.15
CA ALA A 40 23.21 -17.52 27.45
C ALA A 40 23.27 -16.28 28.34
N GLN A 41 24.41 -15.56 28.33
CA GLN A 41 24.58 -14.33 29.11
C GLN A 41 23.61 -13.23 28.64
N ALA A 42 23.43 -13.08 27.34
CA ALA A 42 22.47 -12.11 26.79
C ALA A 42 21.04 -12.42 27.22
N LEU A 43 20.61 -13.68 27.16
CA LEU A 43 19.27 -14.08 27.61
C LEU A 43 19.09 -13.92 29.13
N LEU A 44 20.13 -14.18 29.93
CA LEU A 44 20.07 -13.93 31.38
C LEU A 44 19.93 -12.43 31.68
N GLN A 45 20.70 -11.58 30.98
CA GLN A 45 20.55 -10.12 31.08
C GLN A 45 19.16 -9.63 30.68
N ALA A 46 18.59 -10.19 29.60
CA ALA A 46 17.23 -9.89 29.18
C ALA A 46 16.17 -10.30 30.24
N ILE A 47 16.34 -11.46 30.87
CA ILE A 47 15.48 -11.91 31.98
C ILE A 47 15.64 -11.00 33.22
N ASP A 48 16.86 -10.54 33.51
CA ASP A 48 17.14 -9.65 34.64
C ASP A 48 16.62 -8.23 34.43
N ALA A 49 16.44 -7.82 33.17
CA ALA A 49 15.89 -6.51 32.79
C ALA A 49 14.35 -6.49 32.77
N LEU A 50 13.66 -7.63 32.97
CA LEU A 50 12.20 -7.66 33.04
C LEU A 50 11.67 -6.82 34.20
N PRO A 51 10.48 -6.19 34.04
CA PRO A 51 9.89 -5.41 35.11
C PRO A 51 9.51 -6.27 36.31
N ASP A 52 9.46 -5.64 37.47
CA ASP A 52 8.96 -6.28 38.70
C ASP A 52 7.53 -6.74 38.49
N ILE A 53 7.23 -7.93 38.97
CA ILE A 53 5.89 -8.49 38.93
C ILE A 53 4.97 -7.68 39.84
N PRO A 54 3.91 -7.04 39.30
CA PRO A 54 3.00 -6.25 40.12
C PRO A 54 2.22 -7.14 41.08
N ALA A 55 1.90 -6.58 42.27
CA ALA A 55 0.97 -7.22 43.17
C ALA A 55 -0.44 -7.18 42.53
N ALA A 56 -0.91 -8.35 42.10
CA ALA A 56 -2.19 -8.56 41.45
C ALA A 56 -2.78 -9.89 41.95
N GLU A 57 -4.05 -10.16 41.66
CA GLU A 57 -4.67 -11.46 41.98
C GLU A 57 -4.04 -12.60 41.17
N LEU A 58 -3.62 -12.35 39.95
CA LEU A 58 -2.79 -13.26 39.15
C LEU A 58 -1.43 -12.56 38.82
N PRO A 59 -0.44 -12.64 39.74
CA PRO A 59 0.83 -11.94 39.58
C PRO A 59 1.69 -12.56 38.50
N GLY A 60 2.05 -11.76 37.52
CA GLY A 60 2.86 -12.18 36.39
C GLY A 60 3.17 -11.02 35.45
N VAL A 61 3.97 -11.30 34.41
CA VAL A 61 4.32 -10.38 33.32
C VAL A 61 4.10 -11.05 31.99
N TYR A 62 3.76 -10.23 31.00
CA TYR A 62 3.66 -10.68 29.62
C TYR A 62 5.02 -10.58 28.95
N LEU A 63 5.47 -11.67 28.34
CA LEU A 63 6.74 -11.79 27.64
C LEU A 63 6.53 -12.00 26.17
N GLU A 64 7.34 -11.37 25.36
CA GLU A 64 7.55 -11.72 23.96
C GLU A 64 8.87 -12.48 23.84
N VAL A 65 8.80 -13.73 23.38
CA VAL A 65 9.94 -14.60 23.12
C VAL A 65 10.08 -14.75 21.61
N ARG A 66 11.20 -14.29 21.05
CA ARG A 66 11.47 -14.36 19.61
C ARG A 66 12.42 -15.50 19.28
N SER A 67 12.13 -16.22 18.20
CA SER A 67 13.08 -17.22 17.69
C SER A 67 14.22 -16.54 16.93
N ARG A 68 15.27 -17.30 16.69
CA ARG A 68 16.24 -16.94 15.65
C ARG A 68 15.61 -17.08 14.27
N VAL A 69 16.15 -16.34 13.31
CA VAL A 69 15.68 -16.37 11.93
C VAL A 69 15.74 -17.80 11.37
N ASP A 70 14.65 -18.23 10.77
CA ASP A 70 14.43 -19.59 10.23
C ASP A 70 14.50 -20.73 11.24
N GLU A 71 14.38 -20.42 12.53
CA GLU A 71 14.29 -21.43 13.61
C GLU A 71 12.91 -21.40 14.27
N ARG A 72 12.48 -22.55 14.84
CA ARG A 72 11.21 -22.71 15.54
C ARG A 72 11.41 -22.76 17.05
N LEU A 73 10.53 -22.07 17.80
CA LEU A 73 10.53 -22.10 19.26
C LEU A 73 10.09 -23.48 19.81
N LYS A 74 10.68 -23.88 20.93
CA LYS A 74 10.25 -25.09 21.66
C LYS A 74 8.99 -24.79 22.49
N LYS A 75 7.81 -24.87 21.84
CA LYS A 75 6.48 -24.48 22.36
C LYS A 75 6.17 -25.12 23.70
N ASP A 76 6.29 -26.45 23.83
CA ASP A 76 6.05 -27.19 25.08
C ASP A 76 6.89 -26.71 26.28
N SER A 77 7.99 -26.02 26.02
CA SER A 77 8.84 -25.45 27.06
C SER A 77 8.42 -24.04 27.49
N LEU A 78 7.62 -23.37 26.67
CA LEU A 78 7.02 -22.06 26.92
C LEU A 78 5.58 -22.19 27.47
N ASP A 79 4.99 -23.39 27.39
CA ASP A 79 3.71 -23.73 27.98
C ASP A 79 3.92 -24.77 29.08
N ALA A 80 4.44 -24.36 30.23
CA ALA A 80 4.81 -25.20 31.32
C ALA A 80 4.54 -24.51 32.65
N SER A 81 4.52 -25.27 33.77
CA SER A 81 4.21 -24.75 35.12
C SER A 81 4.87 -23.37 35.40
N GLY A 82 4.04 -22.34 35.46
CA GLY A 82 4.42 -20.95 35.67
C GLY A 82 4.64 -20.12 34.40
N LEU A 83 4.57 -20.75 33.22
CA LEU A 83 4.58 -20.13 31.91
C LEU A 83 3.31 -20.57 31.19
N MET A 84 2.55 -19.64 30.63
CA MET A 84 1.36 -19.88 29.83
C MET A 84 1.58 -19.29 28.45
N LEU A 85 1.64 -20.13 27.43
CA LEU A 85 1.75 -19.71 26.03
C LEU A 85 0.38 -19.20 25.57
N LEU A 86 0.31 -17.92 25.22
CA LEU A 86 -0.93 -17.25 24.80
C LEU A 86 -1.07 -17.21 23.28
N ARG A 87 0.04 -16.99 22.57
CA ARG A 87 0.05 -16.84 21.12
C ARG A 87 1.39 -17.21 20.53
N ILE A 88 1.36 -17.71 19.27
CA ILE A 88 2.55 -17.78 18.40
C ILE A 88 2.17 -17.21 17.04
N GLU A 89 3.08 -16.44 16.48
CA GLU A 89 2.96 -15.92 15.11
C GLU A 89 4.29 -16.04 14.37
N ASP A 90 4.22 -16.23 13.07
CA ASP A 90 5.38 -16.14 12.18
C ASP A 90 5.51 -14.68 11.69
N ALA A 91 6.68 -14.08 11.90
CA ALA A 91 6.99 -12.72 11.43
C ALA A 91 8.10 -12.79 10.38
N LEU A 92 7.87 -12.13 9.24
CA LEU A 92 8.91 -11.95 8.23
C LEU A 92 9.86 -10.83 8.69
N VAL A 93 11.14 -11.15 8.73
CA VAL A 93 12.21 -10.21 9.13
C VAL A 93 13.31 -10.21 8.07
N PRO A 94 14.16 -9.20 8.03
CA PRO A 94 15.31 -9.22 7.14
C PRO A 94 16.15 -10.48 7.35
N GLY A 95 16.25 -11.29 6.30
CA GLY A 95 17.01 -12.55 6.30
C GLY A 95 16.20 -13.83 6.49
N GLY A 96 14.85 -13.76 6.65
CA GLY A 96 14.02 -14.98 6.77
C GLY A 96 12.75 -14.77 7.59
N ALA A 97 12.28 -15.81 8.28
CA ALA A 97 11.14 -15.77 9.18
C ALA A 97 11.57 -16.02 10.63
N GLU A 98 10.95 -15.33 11.59
CA GLU A 98 11.07 -15.62 13.02
C GLU A 98 9.71 -15.99 13.61
N GLU A 99 9.69 -16.91 14.59
CA GLU A 99 8.52 -17.12 15.45
C GLU A 99 8.55 -16.15 16.63
N ARG A 100 7.41 -15.51 16.90
CA ARG A 100 7.16 -14.70 18.10
C ARG A 100 6.15 -15.38 18.97
N ALA A 101 6.51 -15.69 20.20
CA ALA A 101 5.63 -16.27 21.18
C ALA A 101 5.29 -15.26 22.27
N THR A 102 4.00 -15.02 22.51
CA THR A 102 3.50 -14.26 23.66
C THR A 102 3.23 -15.23 24.80
N VAL A 103 3.87 -15.00 25.94
CA VAL A 103 3.84 -15.89 27.11
C VAL A 103 3.50 -15.07 28.35
N PHE A 104 2.50 -15.51 29.13
CA PHE A 104 2.30 -14.97 30.46
C PHE A 104 3.17 -15.77 31.44
N ALA A 105 4.01 -15.08 32.21
CA ALA A 105 5.01 -15.66 33.08
C ALA A 105 4.82 -15.22 34.54
N THR A 106 4.59 -16.17 35.44
CA THR A 106 4.64 -15.94 36.89
C THR A 106 6.08 -15.89 37.39
N ALA A 107 6.33 -15.40 38.63
CA ALA A 107 7.65 -15.43 39.25
C ALA A 107 8.34 -16.79 39.15
N LYS A 108 7.57 -17.86 39.42
CA LYS A 108 8.05 -19.24 39.31
C LYS A 108 8.42 -19.63 37.87
N GLY A 109 7.68 -19.13 36.89
CA GLY A 109 7.96 -19.35 35.46
C GLY A 109 9.26 -18.68 35.04
N ILE A 110 9.47 -17.41 35.44
CA ILE A 110 10.69 -16.66 35.19
C ILE A 110 11.91 -17.35 35.81
N GLU A 111 11.81 -17.78 37.09
CA GLU A 111 12.88 -18.52 37.77
C GLU A 111 13.25 -19.82 37.03
N LYS A 112 12.25 -20.56 36.56
CA LYS A 112 12.47 -21.76 35.76
C LYS A 112 13.13 -21.47 34.41
N LEU A 113 12.72 -20.43 33.76
CA LEU A 113 13.31 -20.02 32.48
C LEU A 113 14.78 -19.63 32.69
N ARG A 114 15.06 -18.81 33.71
CA ARG A 114 16.42 -18.45 34.14
C ARG A 114 17.27 -19.72 34.41
N LYS A 115 16.75 -20.66 35.17
CA LYS A 115 17.46 -21.91 35.47
C LYS A 115 17.76 -22.73 34.24
N LYS A 116 16.84 -22.81 33.27
CA LYS A 116 17.08 -23.50 32.00
C LYS A 116 18.19 -22.84 31.18
N VAL A 117 18.26 -21.51 31.15
CA VAL A 117 19.32 -20.75 30.44
C VAL A 117 20.67 -20.94 31.17
N GLU A 118 20.69 -20.91 32.49
CA GLU A 118 21.91 -21.16 33.29
C GLU A 118 22.42 -22.59 33.09
N GLN A 119 21.55 -23.59 33.12
CA GLN A 119 21.91 -24.97 32.82
C GLN A 119 22.44 -25.13 31.39
N PHE A 120 21.86 -24.43 30.43
CA PHE A 120 22.40 -24.44 29.08
C PHE A 120 23.82 -23.84 29.03
N ARG A 121 24.11 -22.85 29.83
CA ARG A 121 25.43 -22.19 29.92
C ARG A 121 26.48 -23.14 30.51
N THR A 122 26.15 -23.89 31.54
CA THR A 122 27.12 -24.55 32.44
C THR A 122 27.09 -26.05 32.44
N GLU A 123 25.97 -26.67 31.99
CA GLU A 123 25.78 -28.13 32.11
C GLU A 123 25.62 -28.77 30.72
N ASP A 124 26.15 -29.97 30.55
CA ASP A 124 25.91 -30.85 29.39
C ASP A 124 25.09 -32.07 29.77
N THR A 125 24.41 -32.68 28.81
CA THR A 125 23.76 -33.96 28.96
C THR A 125 24.83 -35.06 29.01
N PRO A 126 24.59 -36.23 29.66
CA PRO A 126 25.54 -37.32 29.65
C PRO A 126 25.87 -37.77 28.21
N ASP A 127 27.11 -38.24 28.04
CA ASP A 127 27.53 -38.91 26.81
C ASP A 127 26.65 -40.16 26.54
N ARG A 128 26.40 -40.46 25.28
CA ARG A 128 25.59 -41.59 24.83
C ARG A 128 26.38 -42.47 23.90
N GLU A 129 26.28 -43.80 24.11
CA GLU A 129 26.78 -44.78 23.14
C GLU A 129 25.74 -44.98 22.04
N LYS A 130 26.15 -44.80 20.78
CA LYS A 130 25.34 -45.06 19.61
C LYS A 130 26.20 -45.75 18.57
N ASP A 131 25.76 -46.95 18.14
CA ASP A 131 26.42 -47.76 17.12
C ASP A 131 27.91 -48.13 17.45
N GLY A 132 28.24 -48.18 18.78
CA GLY A 132 29.57 -48.46 19.25
C GLY A 132 30.50 -47.25 19.37
N GLU A 133 30.02 -46.05 19.06
CA GLU A 133 30.73 -44.79 19.24
C GLU A 133 30.16 -43.97 20.38
N ILE A 134 31.04 -43.30 21.16
CA ILE A 134 30.64 -42.37 22.22
C ILE A 134 30.34 -41.03 21.55
N VAL A 135 29.04 -40.66 21.54
CA VAL A 135 28.56 -39.33 21.14
C VAL A 135 28.62 -38.42 22.36
N PRO A 136 29.39 -37.32 22.35
CA PRO A 136 29.49 -36.39 23.45
C PRO A 136 28.12 -35.77 23.80
N GLY A 137 27.92 -35.49 25.08
CA GLY A 137 26.79 -34.79 25.60
C GLY A 137 26.67 -33.39 24.96
N ARG A 138 25.43 -32.92 24.79
CA ARG A 138 25.14 -31.57 24.29
C ARG A 138 24.65 -30.65 25.40
N PRO A 139 24.74 -29.31 25.23
CA PRO A 139 24.25 -28.38 26.25
C PRO A 139 22.83 -28.70 26.71
N LYS A 140 22.63 -28.72 28.01
CA LYS A 140 21.30 -28.95 28.62
C LYS A 140 20.31 -27.89 28.19
N ASN A 141 19.06 -28.25 27.89
CA ASN A 141 18.03 -27.35 27.36
C ASN A 141 18.36 -26.67 26.01
N ALA A 142 19.31 -27.22 25.23
CA ALA A 142 19.73 -26.65 23.96
C ALA A 142 18.58 -26.40 22.97
N ASP A 143 17.62 -27.33 22.90
CA ASP A 143 16.47 -27.22 21.98
C ASP A 143 15.59 -25.97 22.27
N LEU A 144 15.53 -25.52 23.54
CA LEU A 144 14.84 -24.28 23.88
C LEU A 144 15.76 -23.06 23.72
N VAL A 145 16.92 -23.09 24.37
CA VAL A 145 17.73 -21.88 24.55
C VAL A 145 18.39 -21.46 23.24
N GLN A 146 18.79 -22.42 22.40
CA GLN A 146 19.37 -22.09 21.08
C GLN A 146 18.34 -21.52 20.10
N SER A 147 17.07 -21.91 20.22
CA SER A 147 16.03 -21.39 19.35
C SER A 147 15.59 -19.95 19.70
N VAL A 148 15.84 -19.50 20.91
CA VAL A 148 15.45 -18.17 21.40
C VAL A 148 16.52 -17.13 21.03
N ALA A 149 16.14 -16.09 20.29
CA ALA A 149 16.99 -14.94 19.98
C ALA A 149 16.87 -13.85 21.05
N ALA A 150 15.66 -13.57 21.53
CA ALA A 150 15.40 -12.50 22.47
C ALA A 150 14.20 -12.80 23.39
N ILE A 151 14.21 -12.19 24.58
CA ILE A 151 13.08 -12.19 25.54
C ILE A 151 12.89 -10.74 25.95
N THR A 152 11.68 -10.20 25.76
CA THR A 152 11.33 -8.82 26.13
C THR A 152 9.98 -8.78 26.83
N GLU A 153 9.63 -7.66 27.49
CA GLU A 153 8.27 -7.43 27.95
C GLU A 153 7.35 -7.29 26.74
N ALA A 154 6.19 -7.97 26.77
CA ALA A 154 5.20 -7.89 25.71
C ALA A 154 4.24 -6.70 25.93
N GLY A 155 4.09 -5.87 24.91
CA GLY A 155 3.06 -4.82 24.87
C GLY A 155 1.69 -5.36 24.45
N LEU A 156 0.64 -4.50 24.43
CA LEU A 156 -0.71 -4.88 24.01
C LEU A 156 -0.76 -5.53 22.63
N ARG A 157 0.13 -5.12 21.73
CA ARG A 157 0.19 -5.66 20.36
C ARG A 157 0.49 -7.16 20.34
N ALA A 158 1.24 -7.67 21.30
CA ALA A 158 1.54 -9.09 21.42
C ALA A 158 0.31 -9.92 21.82
N LEU A 159 -0.68 -9.30 22.47
CA LEU A 159 -1.97 -9.92 22.82
C LEU A 159 -3.03 -9.76 21.72
N TRP A 160 -2.74 -8.96 20.70
CA TRP A 160 -3.69 -8.62 19.65
C TRP A 160 -3.89 -9.77 18.66
N ARG A 161 -5.12 -10.29 18.58
CA ARG A 161 -5.48 -11.42 17.70
C ARG A 161 -6.17 -11.03 16.39
N SER A 162 -6.70 -9.82 16.33
CA SER A 162 -7.27 -9.30 15.07
C SER A 162 -6.15 -8.84 14.12
N PRO A 163 -6.46 -8.61 12.82
CA PRO A 163 -5.47 -8.17 11.84
C PRO A 163 -4.61 -6.99 12.30
N PRO A 164 -3.30 -6.97 12.00
CA PRO A 164 -2.37 -5.93 12.47
C PRO A 164 -2.80 -4.51 12.12
N GLY A 165 -3.43 -4.30 10.95
CA GLY A 165 -3.93 -2.99 10.50
C GLY A 165 -5.12 -2.46 11.33
N LYS A 166 -5.85 -3.34 12.03
CA LYS A 166 -6.94 -2.95 12.94
C LYS A 166 -6.48 -2.59 14.35
N PHE A 167 -5.18 -2.68 14.64
CA PHE A 167 -4.67 -2.31 15.96
C PHE A 167 -4.82 -0.80 16.18
N PRO A 168 -5.56 -0.36 17.21
CA PRO A 168 -5.93 1.05 17.37
C PRO A 168 -4.74 1.99 17.55
N GLY A 169 -4.89 3.25 17.14
CA GLY A 169 -3.94 4.32 17.40
C GLY A 169 -3.73 4.58 18.90
N ALA A 170 -2.65 5.29 19.28
CA ALA A 170 -2.29 5.46 20.70
C ALA A 170 -3.35 6.21 21.50
N ASP A 171 -3.86 7.31 20.96
CA ASP A 171 -4.71 8.28 21.67
C ASP A 171 -6.18 8.21 21.18
N VAL A 172 -6.58 7.09 20.59
CA VAL A 172 -7.93 6.88 20.09
C VAL A 172 -8.69 5.98 21.04
N ALA A 173 -9.70 6.54 21.72
CA ALA A 173 -10.65 5.73 22.49
C ALA A 173 -11.46 4.87 21.54
N THR A 174 -11.35 3.56 21.68
CA THR A 174 -12.01 2.58 20.81
C THR A 174 -12.58 1.42 21.62
N VAL A 175 -13.37 0.62 20.96
CA VAL A 175 -13.96 -0.59 21.56
C VAL A 175 -13.01 -1.77 21.33
N TRP A 176 -12.79 -2.56 22.36
CA TRP A 176 -11.97 -3.76 22.39
C TRP A 176 -12.77 -4.95 22.90
N GLU A 177 -12.56 -6.11 22.31
CA GLU A 177 -12.87 -7.38 22.94
C GLU A 177 -11.68 -7.80 23.80
N VAL A 178 -11.91 -7.96 25.09
CA VAL A 178 -10.90 -8.43 26.05
C VAL A 178 -11.23 -9.86 26.44
N TRP A 179 -10.38 -10.79 26.06
CA TRP A 179 -10.48 -12.20 26.36
C TRP A 179 -9.77 -12.47 27.66
N LEU A 180 -10.51 -12.90 28.68
CA LEU A 180 -10.07 -13.03 30.07
C LEU A 180 -10.07 -14.48 30.51
N GLU A 181 -9.15 -14.82 31.37
CA GLU A 181 -9.26 -16.00 32.21
C GLU A 181 -10.59 -15.95 33.00
N PRO A 182 -11.48 -16.97 32.95
CA PRO A 182 -12.81 -16.90 33.56
C PRO A 182 -12.78 -16.53 35.05
N GLN A 183 -11.78 -17.02 35.79
CA GLN A 183 -11.62 -16.72 37.22
C GLN A 183 -11.23 -15.27 37.50
N MET A 184 -10.68 -14.55 36.51
CA MET A 184 -10.22 -13.17 36.65
C MET A 184 -11.24 -12.15 36.12
N THR A 185 -12.32 -12.60 35.49
CA THR A 185 -13.29 -11.71 34.81
C THR A 185 -13.91 -10.70 35.78
N GLU A 186 -14.42 -11.16 36.93
CA GLU A 186 -15.05 -10.29 37.93
C GLU A 186 -14.07 -9.24 38.50
N ALA A 187 -12.84 -9.66 38.80
CA ALA A 187 -11.82 -8.77 39.32
C ALA A 187 -11.43 -7.71 38.25
N PHE A 188 -11.29 -8.12 36.98
CA PHE A 188 -11.02 -7.21 35.88
C PHE A 188 -12.15 -6.19 35.67
N VAL A 189 -13.40 -6.65 35.60
CA VAL A 189 -14.58 -5.79 35.39
C VAL A 189 -14.75 -4.79 36.54
N ALA A 190 -14.52 -5.19 37.76
CA ALA A 190 -14.63 -4.29 38.92
C ALA A 190 -13.53 -3.25 38.99
N ALA A 191 -12.31 -3.56 38.54
CA ALA A 191 -11.15 -2.70 38.74
C ALA A 191 -10.74 -1.92 37.47
N ALA A 192 -11.10 -2.36 36.26
CA ALA A 192 -10.76 -1.70 35.01
C ALA A 192 -11.20 -0.21 34.93
N PRO A 193 -12.35 0.20 35.48
CA PRO A 193 -12.74 1.61 35.52
C PRO A 193 -11.74 2.53 36.26
N ASN A 194 -10.97 2.01 37.22
CA ASN A 194 -9.92 2.79 37.90
C ASN A 194 -8.76 3.20 36.97
N TYR A 195 -8.67 2.61 35.79
CA TYR A 195 -7.68 2.91 34.76
C TYR A 195 -8.27 3.64 33.57
N GLY A 196 -9.51 4.15 33.69
CA GLY A 196 -10.21 4.85 32.62
C GLY A 196 -10.81 3.93 31.56
N VAL A 197 -10.93 2.63 31.82
CA VAL A 197 -11.54 1.65 30.93
C VAL A 197 -13.02 1.51 31.25
N THR A 198 -13.90 1.82 30.30
CA THR A 198 -15.34 1.59 30.44
C THR A 198 -15.66 0.17 30.02
N VAL A 199 -16.30 -0.61 30.88
CA VAL A 199 -16.64 -2.02 30.63
C VAL A 199 -18.11 -2.14 30.26
N GLY A 200 -18.41 -2.84 29.15
CA GLY A 200 -19.77 -3.17 28.72
C GLY A 200 -20.48 -4.14 29.66
N ALA A 201 -21.81 -4.17 29.60
CA ALA A 201 -22.63 -5.02 30.48
C ALA A 201 -22.66 -6.51 30.06
N ASP A 202 -22.55 -6.76 28.74
CA ASP A 202 -22.68 -8.10 28.18
C ASP A 202 -21.35 -8.87 28.20
N ARG A 203 -21.45 -10.18 28.31
CA ARG A 203 -20.32 -11.11 28.37
C ARG A 203 -20.59 -12.33 27.51
N LEU A 204 -19.52 -12.87 26.89
CA LEU A 204 -19.54 -14.17 26.25
C LEU A 204 -18.69 -15.15 27.07
N GLU A 205 -19.30 -16.24 27.52
CA GLU A 205 -18.62 -17.25 28.35
C GLU A 205 -18.27 -18.47 27.50
N PHE A 206 -16.98 -18.82 27.48
CA PHE A 206 -16.43 -20.03 26.87
C PHE A 206 -15.79 -20.92 27.93
N PRO A 207 -15.50 -22.22 27.64
CA PRO A 207 -14.92 -23.13 28.64
C PRO A 207 -13.59 -22.64 29.22
N GLU A 208 -12.77 -21.91 28.47
CA GLU A 208 -11.43 -21.45 28.87
C GLU A 208 -11.30 -19.94 28.90
N ASP A 209 -12.25 -19.18 28.33
CA ASP A 209 -12.20 -17.74 28.23
C ASP A 209 -13.55 -17.08 28.53
N THR A 210 -13.51 -15.87 29.05
CA THR A 210 -14.67 -14.97 29.09
C THR A 210 -14.32 -13.70 28.30
N VAL A 211 -15.18 -13.31 27.36
CA VAL A 211 -15.01 -12.10 26.58
C VAL A 211 -15.86 -10.98 27.16
N VAL A 212 -15.24 -9.85 27.40
CA VAL A 212 -15.91 -8.60 27.75
C VAL A 212 -15.58 -7.55 26.72
N VAL A 213 -16.55 -6.70 26.42
CA VAL A 213 -16.35 -5.55 25.55
C VAL A 213 -15.99 -4.34 26.39
N VAL A 214 -14.91 -3.65 26.06
CA VAL A 214 -14.48 -2.46 26.81
C VAL A 214 -14.22 -1.30 25.85
N GLN A 215 -14.39 -0.05 26.33
CA GLN A 215 -14.00 1.17 25.63
C GLN A 215 -12.84 1.81 26.37
N ALA A 216 -11.73 2.03 25.68
CA ALA A 216 -10.52 2.63 26.24
C ALA A 216 -9.60 3.11 25.13
N ASP A 217 -8.73 4.08 25.41
CA ASP A 217 -7.54 4.28 24.59
C ASP A 217 -6.48 3.21 24.89
N ARG A 218 -5.45 3.16 24.06
CA ARG A 218 -4.39 2.14 24.17
C ARG A 218 -3.59 2.24 25.46
N ASN A 219 -3.39 3.43 26.00
CA ASN A 219 -2.62 3.65 27.24
C ASN A 219 -3.43 3.23 28.46
N GLN A 220 -4.72 3.56 28.50
CA GLN A 220 -5.65 3.12 29.55
C GLN A 220 -5.73 1.60 29.60
N LEU A 221 -5.94 0.95 28.44
CA LEU A 221 -6.02 -0.50 28.38
C LEU A 221 -4.67 -1.17 28.74
N ALA A 222 -3.54 -0.61 28.29
CA ALA A 222 -2.21 -1.13 28.67
C ALA A 222 -1.98 -1.10 30.17
N GLN A 223 -2.38 -0.04 30.86
CA GLN A 223 -2.30 0.06 32.30
C GLN A 223 -3.19 -0.97 33.01
N ALA A 224 -4.44 -1.14 32.55
CA ALA A 224 -5.35 -2.13 33.09
C ALA A 224 -4.81 -3.55 32.90
N VAL A 225 -4.39 -3.92 31.70
CA VAL A 225 -3.82 -5.24 31.39
C VAL A 225 -2.59 -5.56 32.24
N ARG A 226 -1.68 -4.61 32.37
CA ARG A 226 -0.44 -4.77 33.16
C ARG A 226 -0.72 -4.92 34.66
N ARG A 227 -1.73 -4.24 35.19
CA ARG A 227 -2.03 -4.18 36.62
C ARG A 227 -2.99 -5.24 37.11
N LEU A 228 -3.94 -5.64 36.28
CA LEU A 228 -4.99 -6.56 36.65
C LEU A 228 -4.65 -8.03 36.33
N GLY A 229 -3.85 -8.26 35.28
CA GLY A 229 -3.53 -9.61 34.80
C GLY A 229 -4.74 -10.32 34.18
N GLY A 230 -4.59 -11.61 33.93
CA GLY A 230 -5.69 -12.46 33.46
C GLY A 230 -6.16 -12.24 32.01
N VAL A 231 -5.59 -11.29 31.27
CA VAL A 231 -5.91 -11.07 29.86
C VAL A 231 -5.17 -12.07 29.01
N ARG A 232 -5.90 -12.87 28.25
CA ARG A 232 -5.33 -13.87 27.33
C ARG A 232 -5.16 -13.36 25.92
N ALA A 233 -6.11 -12.54 25.44
CA ALA A 233 -6.05 -11.93 24.12
C ALA A 233 -6.86 -10.62 24.05
N LEU A 234 -6.58 -9.82 23.04
CA LEU A 234 -7.31 -8.62 22.68
C LEU A 234 -7.76 -8.74 21.23
N ALA A 235 -8.97 -8.29 20.91
CA ALA A 235 -9.48 -8.25 19.54
C ALA A 235 -10.26 -6.97 19.26
N ALA A 236 -10.44 -6.65 17.97
CA ALA A 236 -11.46 -5.70 17.55
C ALA A 236 -12.83 -6.40 17.57
N PRO A 237 -13.89 -5.74 18.04
CA PRO A 237 -15.24 -6.26 17.87
C PRO A 237 -15.55 -6.47 16.40
N THR A 238 -16.21 -7.55 16.08
CA THR A 238 -16.57 -7.88 14.70
C THR A 238 -17.94 -7.31 14.40
N ILE A 239 -18.02 -6.00 14.08
CA ILE A 239 -19.21 -5.42 13.46
C ILE A 239 -18.96 -5.30 11.96
N THR A 240 -19.95 -5.59 11.15
CA THR A 240 -19.84 -5.79 9.71
C THR A 240 -20.80 -4.87 8.97
N ALA A 241 -20.61 -4.71 7.67
CA ALA A 241 -21.52 -3.99 6.82
C ALA A 241 -22.93 -4.60 6.85
N ASP A 242 -23.03 -5.92 6.94
CA ASP A 242 -24.29 -6.66 7.02
C ASP A 242 -25.16 -6.28 8.22
N PHE A 243 -24.54 -6.01 9.38
CA PHE A 243 -25.27 -5.54 10.56
C PHE A 243 -26.02 -4.24 10.28
N PHE A 244 -25.33 -3.21 9.76
CA PHE A 244 -25.96 -1.92 9.49
C PHE A 244 -26.96 -1.97 8.33
N ASP A 245 -26.63 -2.76 7.31
CA ASP A 245 -27.49 -2.97 6.16
C ASP A 245 -28.80 -3.69 6.55
N GLY A 246 -28.75 -4.62 7.50
CA GLY A 246 -29.89 -5.37 8.01
C GLY A 246 -30.75 -4.63 9.02
N LEU A 247 -30.35 -3.47 9.55
CA LEU A 247 -31.11 -2.72 10.54
C LEU A 247 -32.45 -2.19 9.96
N PRO A 248 -33.50 -2.04 10.82
CA PRO A 248 -34.70 -1.32 10.44
C PRO A 248 -34.42 0.10 9.96
N VAL A 249 -35.20 0.61 9.00
CA VAL A 249 -34.98 1.94 8.39
C VAL A 249 -34.85 3.06 9.42
N ALA A 250 -35.66 3.03 10.47
CA ALA A 250 -35.62 4.05 11.54
C ALA A 250 -34.32 4.01 12.34
N GLU A 251 -33.75 2.83 12.55
CA GLU A 251 -32.47 2.67 13.24
C GLU A 251 -31.30 3.06 12.33
N GLN A 252 -31.35 2.73 11.03
CA GLN A 252 -30.38 3.22 10.06
C GLN A 252 -30.35 4.75 10.01
N ALA A 253 -31.52 5.41 10.06
CA ALA A 253 -31.62 6.86 10.09
C ALA A 253 -30.99 7.46 11.36
N GLN A 254 -31.16 6.83 12.54
CA GLN A 254 -30.50 7.26 13.78
C GLN A 254 -28.97 7.19 13.67
N TRP A 255 -28.44 6.14 13.05
CA TRP A 255 -27.01 6.02 12.79
C TRP A 255 -26.49 7.08 11.81
N VAL A 256 -27.29 7.43 10.80
CA VAL A 256 -26.95 8.56 9.89
C VAL A 256 -26.90 9.87 10.66
N ASP A 257 -27.90 10.15 11.51
CA ASP A 257 -27.94 11.38 12.33
C ASP A 257 -26.76 11.44 13.29
N GLU A 258 -26.38 10.31 13.90
CA GLU A 258 -25.23 10.20 14.80
C GLU A 258 -23.92 10.54 14.08
N ILE A 259 -23.63 9.88 12.97
CA ILE A 259 -22.38 10.13 12.24
C ILE A 259 -22.37 11.51 11.58
N ALA A 260 -23.52 12.02 11.10
CA ALA A 260 -23.63 13.37 10.56
C ALA A 260 -23.36 14.42 11.64
N GLY A 261 -23.85 14.19 12.86
CA GLY A 261 -23.67 15.11 14.01
C GLY A 261 -22.22 15.30 14.44
N ARG A 262 -21.33 14.33 14.19
CA ARG A 262 -19.89 14.41 14.47
C ARG A 262 -19.00 14.53 13.25
N THR A 263 -19.61 14.70 12.06
CA THR A 263 -18.86 14.90 10.82
C THR A 263 -18.65 16.38 10.56
N THR A 264 -17.41 16.76 10.30
CA THR A 264 -17.04 18.09 9.81
C THR A 264 -16.64 17.99 8.34
N TYR A 265 -17.23 18.86 7.52
CA TYR A 265 -16.89 18.95 6.10
C TYR A 265 -15.95 20.12 5.88
N THR A 266 -15.06 19.99 4.89
CA THR A 266 -14.06 21.01 4.57
C THR A 266 -14.70 22.38 4.30
N ASP A 267 -14.16 23.42 4.91
CA ASP A 267 -14.41 24.83 4.62
C ASP A 267 -13.30 25.45 3.75
N ASN A 268 -12.33 24.66 3.29
CA ASN A 268 -11.27 25.10 2.39
C ASN A 268 -11.90 25.74 1.13
N PRO A 269 -11.56 27.00 0.78
CA PRO A 269 -12.10 27.65 -0.41
C PRO A 269 -11.62 27.03 -1.72
N ASN A 270 -10.57 26.22 -1.68
CA ASN A 270 -10.02 25.50 -2.83
C ASN A 270 -9.76 24.02 -2.46
N PRO A 271 -10.82 23.23 -2.21
CA PRO A 271 -10.68 21.83 -1.83
C PRO A 271 -10.27 20.95 -3.03
N GLY A 272 -9.89 19.71 -2.75
CA GLY A 272 -9.82 18.64 -3.76
C GLY A 272 -11.23 18.10 -4.05
N TYR A 273 -11.47 17.75 -5.30
CA TYR A 273 -12.73 17.16 -5.75
C TYR A 273 -12.51 15.73 -6.23
N VAL A 274 -13.30 14.79 -5.71
CA VAL A 274 -13.50 13.51 -6.39
C VAL A 274 -14.60 13.72 -7.42
N THR A 275 -14.24 13.61 -8.70
CA THR A 275 -15.17 13.75 -9.83
C THR A 275 -15.56 12.35 -10.29
N LEU A 276 -16.72 11.88 -9.84
CA LEU A 276 -17.22 10.53 -10.10
C LEU A 276 -17.87 10.46 -11.47
N LEU A 277 -17.36 9.59 -12.34
CA LEU A 277 -17.90 9.25 -13.65
C LEU A 277 -18.61 7.89 -13.56
N ASP A 278 -19.92 7.88 -13.23
CA ASP A 278 -20.67 6.67 -12.87
C ASP A 278 -22.18 6.81 -13.25
N THR A 279 -23.09 6.24 -12.48
CA THR A 279 -24.55 6.27 -12.66
C THR A 279 -25.22 7.57 -12.16
N GLY A 280 -24.45 8.53 -11.68
CA GLY A 280 -24.91 9.70 -10.96
C GLY A 280 -24.70 9.53 -9.46
N VAL A 281 -25.03 10.53 -8.63
CA VAL A 281 -25.00 10.46 -7.16
C VAL A 281 -26.28 11.09 -6.59
N SER A 282 -26.95 10.37 -5.69
CA SER A 282 -28.14 10.86 -4.99
C SER A 282 -27.76 11.86 -3.89
N ARG A 283 -27.95 13.12 -4.20
CA ARG A 283 -27.61 14.21 -3.27
C ARG A 283 -28.51 14.26 -2.03
N ALA A 284 -29.67 13.63 -2.08
CA ALA A 284 -30.62 13.66 -0.95
C ALA A 284 -30.11 12.96 0.32
N HIS A 285 -29.10 12.13 0.20
CA HIS A 285 -28.50 11.44 1.36
C HIS A 285 -27.79 12.44 2.30
N PRO A 286 -28.10 12.48 3.62
CA PRO A 286 -27.58 13.50 4.57
C PRO A 286 -26.03 13.54 4.65
N LEU A 287 -25.36 12.38 4.50
CA LEU A 287 -23.90 12.30 4.51
C LEU A 287 -23.25 12.80 3.21
N ILE A 288 -23.99 12.85 2.11
CA ILE A 288 -23.48 13.30 0.80
C ILE A 288 -23.80 14.77 0.57
N GLN A 289 -24.99 15.21 1.01
CA GLN A 289 -25.52 16.54 0.74
C GLN A 289 -24.54 17.69 1.05
N PRO A 290 -23.80 17.71 2.18
CA PRO A 290 -22.88 18.80 2.49
C PRO A 290 -21.62 18.85 1.60
N ALA A 291 -21.23 17.71 0.99
CA ALA A 291 -20.05 17.61 0.15
C ALA A 291 -20.33 17.73 -1.36
N LEU A 292 -21.60 17.58 -1.80
CA LEU A 292 -22.01 17.66 -3.19
C LEU A 292 -22.95 18.85 -3.43
N SER A 293 -22.49 19.89 -4.11
CA SER A 293 -23.33 21.03 -4.49
C SER A 293 -24.38 20.63 -5.54
N VAL A 294 -25.48 21.38 -5.62
CA VAL A 294 -26.49 21.20 -6.68
C VAL A 294 -25.86 21.43 -8.06
N ASP A 295 -24.97 22.41 -8.17
CA ASP A 295 -24.33 22.81 -9.41
C ASP A 295 -23.17 21.88 -9.82
N ASP A 296 -22.76 20.96 -8.94
CA ASP A 296 -21.69 19.99 -9.16
C ASP A 296 -22.21 18.64 -9.63
N ARG A 297 -23.45 18.60 -10.13
CA ARG A 297 -24.09 17.41 -10.72
C ARG A 297 -24.25 17.58 -12.23
N HIS A 298 -23.70 16.67 -13.00
CA HIS A 298 -23.63 16.71 -14.44
C HIS A 298 -24.04 15.36 -15.05
N ALA A 299 -24.25 15.34 -16.36
CA ALA A 299 -24.43 14.14 -17.13
C ALA A 299 -23.70 14.28 -18.48
N ALA A 300 -23.12 13.19 -18.97
CA ALA A 300 -22.54 13.15 -20.31
C ALA A 300 -23.57 13.46 -21.41
N ASN A 301 -24.81 13.02 -21.18
CA ASN A 301 -25.96 13.40 -22.00
C ASN A 301 -27.05 14.04 -21.09
N PRO A 302 -27.38 15.31 -21.31
CA PRO A 302 -28.39 16.02 -20.50
C PRO A 302 -29.77 15.35 -20.43
N ALA A 303 -30.11 14.52 -21.40
CA ALA A 303 -31.40 13.82 -21.43
C ALA A 303 -31.52 12.71 -20.38
N TRP A 304 -30.42 12.27 -19.76
CA TRP A 304 -30.43 11.21 -18.73
C TRP A 304 -30.84 11.69 -17.33
N GLY A 305 -30.99 13.01 -17.12
CA GLY A 305 -31.14 13.57 -15.79
C GLY A 305 -29.86 13.45 -14.96
N LEU A 306 -29.94 13.76 -13.66
CA LEU A 306 -28.77 13.87 -12.78
C LEU A 306 -28.81 12.88 -11.60
N GLU A 307 -29.99 12.28 -11.34
CA GLU A 307 -30.18 11.39 -10.18
C GLU A 307 -29.60 10.00 -10.45
N ASP A 308 -29.12 9.37 -9.40
CA ASP A 308 -28.68 7.98 -9.43
C ASP A 308 -29.92 7.07 -9.24
N VAL A 309 -30.30 6.36 -10.29
CA VAL A 309 -31.41 5.42 -10.27
C VAL A 309 -30.94 3.98 -10.00
N LYS A 310 -29.65 3.70 -10.28
CA LYS A 310 -29.07 2.37 -10.15
C LYS A 310 -28.42 2.13 -8.78
N GLY A 311 -28.00 3.18 -8.08
CA GLY A 311 -27.42 3.14 -6.75
C GLY A 311 -25.89 3.14 -6.72
N HIS A 312 -25.25 2.60 -7.76
CA HIS A 312 -23.80 2.36 -7.77
C HIS A 312 -22.96 3.64 -7.57
N GLY A 313 -23.28 4.72 -8.28
CA GLY A 313 -22.54 5.97 -8.10
C GLY A 313 -22.72 6.60 -6.71
N THR A 314 -23.86 6.39 -6.06
CA THR A 314 -24.09 6.86 -4.68
C THR A 314 -23.27 6.04 -3.67
N GLU A 315 -23.17 4.74 -3.88
CA GLU A 315 -22.30 3.88 -3.07
C GLU A 315 -20.83 4.31 -3.19
N MET A 316 -20.36 4.56 -4.42
CA MET A 316 -19.01 5.05 -4.69
C MET A 316 -18.79 6.45 -4.10
N GLY A 317 -19.79 7.31 -4.14
CA GLY A 317 -19.77 8.65 -3.51
C GLY A 317 -19.59 8.58 -1.99
N GLY A 318 -20.27 7.65 -1.33
CA GLY A 318 -20.09 7.40 0.10
C GLY A 318 -18.66 6.96 0.44
N LEU A 319 -18.11 6.00 -0.31
CA LEU A 319 -16.74 5.55 -0.13
C LEU A 319 -15.70 6.65 -0.44
N ALA A 320 -15.93 7.45 -1.48
CA ALA A 320 -15.04 8.55 -1.86
C ALA A 320 -14.98 9.68 -0.81
N LEU A 321 -16.00 9.82 0.02
CA LEU A 321 -16.03 10.79 1.11
C LEU A 321 -15.55 10.20 2.44
N PHE A 322 -16.07 9.03 2.79
CA PHE A 322 -15.93 8.46 4.13
C PHE A 322 -14.98 7.26 4.19
N GLY A 323 -14.68 6.61 3.06
CA GLY A 323 -14.13 5.24 3.07
C GLY A 323 -15.18 4.24 3.53
N ASP A 324 -14.77 3.07 3.97
CA ASP A 324 -15.66 2.10 4.61
C ASP A 324 -16.31 2.73 5.87
N LEU A 325 -17.62 2.84 5.90
CA LEU A 325 -18.33 3.41 7.04
C LEU A 325 -18.31 2.48 8.26
N THR A 326 -18.14 1.17 8.07
CA THR A 326 -18.16 0.20 9.18
C THR A 326 -17.24 0.58 10.33
N PRO A 327 -15.93 0.81 10.17
CA PRO A 327 -15.06 1.20 11.30
C PRO A 327 -15.42 2.57 11.89
N LYS A 328 -16.05 3.46 11.14
CA LYS A 328 -16.46 4.77 11.66
C LYS A 328 -17.69 4.69 12.56
N MET A 329 -18.58 3.74 12.30
CA MET A 329 -19.76 3.49 13.15
C MET A 329 -19.38 2.95 14.54
N HIS A 330 -18.22 2.30 14.65
CA HIS A 330 -17.72 1.79 15.94
C HIS A 330 -17.07 2.82 16.84
N GLN A 331 -16.71 3.96 16.29
CA GLN A 331 -15.90 4.96 16.98
C GLN A 331 -16.77 6.20 17.21
N ALA A 332 -16.75 6.73 18.44
CA ALA A 332 -17.38 8.02 18.74
C ALA A 332 -16.52 9.23 18.32
N ASN A 333 -15.42 9.00 17.60
CA ASN A 333 -14.49 10.05 17.20
C ASN A 333 -15.09 10.98 16.16
N PRO A 334 -14.70 12.28 16.15
CA PRO A 334 -15.03 13.19 15.07
C PRO A 334 -14.59 12.63 13.72
N VAL A 335 -15.45 12.78 12.71
CA VAL A 335 -15.17 12.41 11.32
C VAL A 335 -14.87 13.67 10.53
N SER A 336 -13.76 13.69 9.80
CA SER A 336 -13.41 14.81 8.92
C SER A 336 -13.52 14.37 7.46
N VAL A 337 -14.29 15.11 6.69
CA VAL A 337 -14.42 14.95 5.23
C VAL A 337 -13.74 16.17 4.58
N VAL A 338 -12.56 15.94 4.02
CA VAL A 338 -11.73 17.00 3.43
C VAL A 338 -11.92 17.16 1.92
N ASN A 339 -12.57 16.19 1.28
CA ASN A 339 -12.87 16.18 -0.15
C ASN A 339 -14.27 16.72 -0.42
N ARG A 340 -14.48 17.26 -1.62
CA ARG A 340 -15.79 17.52 -2.22
C ARG A 340 -16.07 16.50 -3.31
N LEU A 341 -17.34 16.34 -3.65
CA LEU A 341 -17.78 15.54 -4.80
C LEU A 341 -18.20 16.42 -5.98
N GLU A 342 -17.91 15.95 -7.16
CA GLU A 342 -18.61 16.27 -8.41
C GLU A 342 -19.19 14.96 -8.96
N SER A 343 -20.44 14.95 -9.38
CA SER A 343 -21.12 13.78 -9.94
C SER A 343 -21.33 13.96 -11.43
N VAL A 344 -20.85 13.03 -12.24
CA VAL A 344 -21.11 13.02 -13.68
C VAL A 344 -21.74 11.69 -14.08
N LYS A 345 -22.98 11.75 -14.49
CA LYS A 345 -23.70 10.57 -14.98
C LYS A 345 -23.13 10.16 -16.35
N LEU A 346 -22.32 9.10 -16.33
CA LEU A 346 -21.69 8.51 -17.51
C LEU A 346 -22.54 7.42 -18.15
N LEU A 347 -23.35 6.73 -17.35
CA LEU A 347 -24.18 5.60 -17.74
C LEU A 347 -25.66 5.98 -17.78
N PRO A 348 -26.42 5.59 -18.83
CA PRO A 348 -27.86 5.82 -18.90
C PRO A 348 -28.61 4.97 -17.87
N ASP A 349 -29.83 5.40 -17.48
CA ASP A 349 -30.69 4.64 -16.56
C ASP A 349 -31.13 3.32 -17.16
N ALA A 350 -31.39 3.29 -18.46
CA ALA A 350 -31.76 2.09 -19.20
C ALA A 350 -30.83 1.86 -20.39
N GLY A 351 -30.47 0.60 -20.60
CA GLY A 351 -29.53 0.21 -21.66
C GLY A 351 -28.08 0.47 -21.27
N MET A 352 -27.21 0.46 -22.28
CA MET A 352 -25.78 0.71 -22.16
C MET A 352 -25.32 1.67 -23.28
N ASN A 353 -24.23 2.38 -23.02
CA ASN A 353 -23.58 3.14 -24.08
C ASN A 353 -23.05 2.17 -25.16
N PRO A 354 -23.17 2.50 -26.45
CA PRO A 354 -22.53 1.70 -27.48
C PRO A 354 -21.00 1.69 -27.27
N HIS A 355 -20.37 0.52 -27.31
CA HIS A 355 -18.94 0.34 -27.00
C HIS A 355 -18.02 1.25 -27.83
N HIS A 356 -18.33 1.44 -29.12
CA HIS A 356 -17.56 2.33 -30.00
C HIS A 356 -17.67 3.82 -29.68
N LEU A 357 -18.57 4.22 -28.79
CA LEU A 357 -18.77 5.60 -28.34
C LEU A 357 -18.23 5.89 -26.93
N LEU A 358 -17.77 4.88 -26.19
CA LEU A 358 -17.34 5.03 -24.79
C LEU A 358 -16.29 6.13 -24.61
N GLY A 359 -15.28 6.21 -25.47
CA GLY A 359 -14.31 7.29 -25.45
C GLY A 359 -14.92 8.68 -25.66
N ALA A 360 -15.85 8.80 -26.61
CA ALA A 360 -16.53 10.06 -26.87
C ALA A 360 -17.45 10.49 -25.71
N VAL A 361 -18.17 9.56 -25.10
CA VAL A 361 -19.01 9.80 -23.91
C VAL A 361 -18.16 10.21 -22.71
N THR A 362 -17.02 9.56 -22.49
CA THR A 362 -16.07 9.94 -21.43
C THR A 362 -15.55 11.36 -21.63
N ARG A 363 -15.18 11.74 -22.88
CA ARG A 363 -14.77 13.11 -23.20
C ARG A 363 -15.89 14.11 -22.94
N GLN A 364 -17.13 13.82 -23.31
CA GLN A 364 -18.28 14.68 -23.04
C GLN A 364 -18.51 14.86 -21.54
N ALA A 365 -18.39 13.78 -20.76
CA ALA A 365 -18.50 13.83 -19.30
C ALA A 365 -17.45 14.74 -18.66
N ILE A 366 -16.19 14.61 -19.08
CA ILE A 366 -15.08 15.47 -18.58
C ILE A 366 -15.28 16.93 -19.00
N ASN A 367 -15.66 17.19 -20.27
CA ASN A 367 -15.92 18.54 -20.74
C ASN A 367 -17.07 19.20 -19.96
N ALA A 368 -18.14 18.46 -19.66
CA ALA A 368 -19.30 19.01 -18.94
C ALA A 368 -18.92 19.54 -17.56
N VAL A 369 -18.09 18.83 -16.81
CA VAL A 369 -17.70 19.23 -15.45
C VAL A 369 -16.63 20.33 -15.46
N GLU A 370 -15.76 20.36 -16.47
CA GLU A 370 -14.69 21.37 -16.55
C GLU A 370 -15.21 22.76 -16.93
N GLN A 371 -16.42 22.88 -17.49
CA GLN A 371 -17.06 24.17 -17.74
C GLN A 371 -17.39 24.95 -16.46
N VAL A 372 -17.47 24.29 -15.32
CA VAL A 372 -17.69 24.94 -14.01
C VAL A 372 -16.48 25.80 -13.59
N GLY A 373 -15.31 25.54 -14.17
CA GLY A 373 -14.07 26.28 -13.88
C GLY A 373 -12.91 25.41 -13.41
N PRO A 374 -11.74 26.01 -13.22
CA PRO A 374 -10.55 25.27 -12.81
C PRO A 374 -10.68 24.79 -11.37
N ARG A 375 -10.49 23.49 -11.15
CA ARG A 375 -10.48 22.81 -9.85
C ARG A 375 -9.46 21.69 -9.84
N ARG A 376 -8.99 21.31 -8.64
CA ARG A 376 -8.21 20.07 -8.48
C ARG A 376 -9.15 18.89 -8.50
N ARG A 377 -9.18 18.16 -9.61
CA ARG A 377 -10.09 17.04 -9.86
C ARG A 377 -9.34 15.72 -9.93
N THR A 378 -9.76 14.78 -9.12
CA THR A 378 -9.46 13.37 -9.28
C THR A 378 -10.62 12.73 -10.03
N PHE A 379 -10.48 12.60 -11.35
CA PHE A 379 -11.47 11.93 -12.17
C PHE A 379 -11.48 10.44 -11.85
N THR A 380 -12.62 9.92 -11.45
CA THR A 380 -12.75 8.56 -10.94
C THR A 380 -13.80 7.81 -11.74
N MET A 381 -13.37 6.83 -12.49
CA MET A 381 -14.21 6.00 -13.34
C MET A 381 -14.29 4.59 -12.75
N THR A 382 -15.44 4.27 -12.16
CA THR A 382 -15.72 3.01 -11.49
C THR A 382 -16.51 2.04 -12.39
N THR A 383 -16.39 2.23 -13.70
CA THR A 383 -17.04 1.43 -14.74
C THR A 383 -16.04 1.06 -15.84
N THR A 384 -16.23 -0.11 -16.41
CA THR A 384 -15.43 -0.72 -17.47
C THR A 384 -16.34 -1.24 -18.61
N THR A 385 -15.74 -1.86 -19.64
CA THR A 385 -16.52 -2.39 -20.77
C THR A 385 -17.50 -3.51 -20.39
N GLY A 386 -17.17 -4.31 -19.39
CA GLY A 386 -17.90 -5.54 -19.08
C GLY A 386 -17.78 -6.60 -20.19
N GLU A 387 -16.78 -6.49 -21.05
CA GLU A 387 -16.52 -7.47 -22.12
C GLU A 387 -15.36 -8.40 -21.74
N ASP A 388 -15.54 -9.68 -21.95
CA ASP A 388 -14.54 -10.73 -21.71
C ASP A 388 -13.60 -10.96 -22.91
N THR A 389 -13.39 -9.93 -23.75
CA THR A 389 -12.50 -10.02 -24.90
C THR A 389 -11.10 -9.55 -24.50
N PRO A 390 -10.12 -10.45 -24.39
CA PRO A 390 -8.75 -10.09 -24.08
C PRO A 390 -8.16 -9.10 -25.11
N HIS A 391 -7.39 -8.15 -24.63
CA HIS A 391 -6.66 -7.19 -25.46
C HIS A 391 -5.14 -7.27 -25.30
N ASP A 392 -4.66 -8.23 -24.46
CA ASP A 392 -3.25 -8.48 -24.18
C ASP A 392 -2.48 -7.21 -23.75
N GLY A 393 -3.15 -6.30 -23.02
CA GLY A 393 -2.62 -5.01 -22.61
C GLY A 393 -2.53 -3.96 -23.73
N ALA A 394 -2.93 -4.32 -24.96
CA ALA A 394 -2.90 -3.40 -26.08
C ALA A 394 -3.94 -2.28 -25.94
N PRO A 395 -3.64 -1.07 -26.47
CA PRO A 395 -4.56 0.06 -26.37
C PRO A 395 -5.84 -0.19 -27.20
N THR A 396 -6.99 0.13 -26.58
CA THR A 396 -8.29 0.21 -27.24
C THR A 396 -8.60 1.66 -27.63
N SER A 397 -9.65 1.90 -28.40
CA SER A 397 -10.10 3.27 -28.70
C SER A 397 -10.48 4.04 -27.43
N TRP A 398 -11.10 3.36 -26.47
CA TRP A 398 -11.49 3.99 -25.21
C TRP A 398 -10.26 4.29 -24.33
N SER A 399 -9.38 3.31 -24.09
CA SER A 399 -8.17 3.54 -23.30
C SER A 399 -7.26 4.61 -23.91
N THR A 400 -7.20 4.67 -25.23
CA THR A 400 -6.46 5.72 -25.95
C THR A 400 -7.08 7.11 -25.74
N GLU A 401 -8.41 7.23 -25.79
CA GLU A 401 -9.06 8.52 -25.51
C GLU A 401 -8.84 8.96 -24.06
N VAL A 402 -8.89 8.02 -23.11
CA VAL A 402 -8.60 8.32 -21.70
C VAL A 402 -7.13 8.74 -21.53
N ASP A 403 -6.18 8.12 -22.22
CA ASP A 403 -4.78 8.56 -22.24
C ASP A 403 -4.62 9.97 -22.83
N GLN A 404 -5.35 10.31 -23.90
CA GLN A 404 -5.36 11.64 -24.47
C GLN A 404 -5.92 12.69 -23.50
N LEU A 405 -7.01 12.37 -22.82
CA LEU A 405 -7.63 13.23 -21.81
C LEU A 405 -6.69 13.46 -20.62
N ALA A 406 -6.07 12.39 -20.11
CA ALA A 406 -5.10 12.49 -19.01
C ALA A 406 -3.88 13.33 -19.40
N ALA A 407 -3.36 13.16 -20.62
CA ALA A 407 -2.23 13.94 -21.14
C ALA A 407 -2.57 15.40 -21.52
N GLY A 408 -3.86 15.78 -21.52
CA GLY A 408 -4.31 17.11 -21.89
C GLY A 408 -4.28 17.40 -23.41
N VAL A 409 -4.19 16.37 -24.26
CA VAL A 409 -4.21 16.52 -25.72
C VAL A 409 -5.61 16.41 -26.32
N SER A 410 -6.56 15.83 -25.57
CA SER A 410 -7.98 15.77 -25.87
C SER A 410 -8.79 16.59 -24.86
N GLY A 411 -10.11 16.75 -25.09
CA GLY A 411 -10.98 17.59 -24.28
C GLY A 411 -10.96 19.07 -24.73
N GLU A 412 -11.88 19.86 -24.21
CA GLU A 412 -11.96 21.30 -24.49
C GLU A 412 -10.87 22.07 -23.74
N VAL A 413 -10.67 21.76 -22.48
CA VAL A 413 -9.57 22.30 -21.68
C VAL A 413 -8.30 21.47 -21.91
N LYS A 414 -7.21 22.13 -22.31
CA LYS A 414 -5.93 21.48 -22.60
C LYS A 414 -5.03 21.48 -21.35
N GLN A 415 -5.31 20.55 -20.43
CA GLN A 415 -4.54 20.37 -19.18
C GLN A 415 -4.38 18.88 -18.85
N GLN A 416 -3.32 18.52 -18.15
CA GLN A 416 -3.16 17.18 -17.62
C GLN A 416 -4.19 16.91 -16.51
N ARG A 417 -4.66 15.65 -16.45
CA ARG A 417 -5.69 15.21 -15.50
C ARG A 417 -5.26 13.94 -14.78
N LEU A 418 -5.54 13.89 -13.51
CA LEU A 418 -5.43 12.66 -12.73
C LEU A 418 -6.70 11.85 -12.90
N VAL A 419 -6.56 10.66 -13.50
CA VAL A 419 -7.67 9.78 -13.82
C VAL A 419 -7.45 8.43 -13.16
N LEU A 420 -8.42 7.99 -12.36
CA LEU A 420 -8.46 6.67 -11.72
C LEU A 420 -9.46 5.80 -12.45
N VAL A 421 -9.14 4.52 -12.61
CA VAL A 421 -10.01 3.55 -13.30
C VAL A 421 -9.99 2.22 -12.58
N SER A 422 -11.18 1.60 -12.38
CA SER A 422 -11.28 0.26 -11.81
C SER A 422 -10.74 -0.80 -12.78
N ALA A 423 -10.11 -1.84 -12.25
CA ALA A 423 -9.52 -2.91 -13.08
C ALA A 423 -10.56 -3.81 -13.75
N GLY A 424 -11.81 -3.75 -13.32
CA GLY A 424 -12.88 -4.66 -13.75
C GLY A 424 -13.06 -5.85 -12.80
N ASN A 425 -14.20 -6.54 -12.93
CA ASN A 425 -14.61 -7.57 -11.99
C ASN A 425 -14.68 -8.94 -12.67
N THR A 426 -14.27 -9.97 -11.92
CA THR A 426 -14.35 -11.37 -12.38
C THR A 426 -15.77 -11.89 -12.26
N ASP A 427 -16.07 -12.97 -12.96
CA ASP A 427 -17.31 -13.73 -12.84
C ASP A 427 -17.21 -14.76 -11.70
N ASN A 428 -18.26 -14.87 -10.89
CA ASN A 428 -18.33 -15.78 -9.75
C ASN A 428 -18.63 -17.25 -10.08
N PHE A 429 -19.01 -17.57 -11.31
CA PHE A 429 -19.47 -18.93 -11.67
C PHE A 429 -18.38 -20.01 -11.70
N THR A 430 -17.12 -19.63 -11.65
CA THR A 430 -16.00 -20.50 -11.97
C THR A 430 -15.04 -20.76 -10.82
N PHE A 431 -15.25 -20.15 -9.66
CA PHE A 431 -14.38 -20.34 -8.50
C PHE A 431 -14.75 -21.57 -7.68
N GLY A 432 -13.73 -22.27 -7.18
CA GLY A 432 -13.80 -23.29 -6.17
C GLY A 432 -12.68 -23.14 -5.17
N ALA A 433 -12.80 -23.73 -3.98
CA ALA A 433 -11.77 -23.69 -2.96
C ALA A 433 -10.43 -24.17 -3.53
N GLY A 434 -9.38 -23.39 -3.37
CA GLY A 434 -7.99 -23.72 -3.70
C GLY A 434 -7.48 -23.29 -5.06
N ASN A 435 -8.31 -22.72 -5.94
CA ASN A 435 -7.89 -22.30 -7.27
C ASN A 435 -8.33 -20.89 -7.69
N TYR A 436 -8.77 -20.03 -6.75
CA TYR A 436 -9.30 -18.73 -7.14
C TYR A 436 -8.25 -17.82 -7.79
N LEU A 437 -6.99 -17.87 -7.37
CA LEU A 437 -5.90 -17.10 -8.02
C LEU A 437 -5.65 -17.55 -9.46
N ASP A 438 -5.63 -18.87 -9.70
CA ASP A 438 -5.49 -19.39 -11.06
C ASP A 438 -6.63 -18.91 -11.96
N ARG A 439 -7.84 -18.78 -11.41
CA ARG A 439 -8.98 -18.24 -12.15
C ARG A 439 -8.85 -16.74 -12.37
N CYS A 440 -8.43 -15.96 -11.37
CA CYS A 440 -8.18 -14.54 -11.55
C CYS A 440 -7.12 -14.26 -12.63
N ASP A 441 -6.10 -15.14 -12.73
CA ASP A 441 -5.02 -15.03 -13.72
C ASP A 441 -5.39 -15.55 -15.11
N HIS A 442 -6.58 -16.11 -15.27
CA HIS A 442 -7.01 -16.63 -16.58
C HIS A 442 -7.27 -15.47 -17.57
N GLU A 443 -6.97 -15.70 -18.84
CA GLU A 443 -7.14 -14.68 -19.91
C GLU A 443 -8.56 -14.11 -20.02
N ASP A 444 -9.60 -14.88 -19.68
CA ASP A 444 -10.98 -14.39 -19.61
C ASP A 444 -11.21 -13.35 -18.51
N ASN A 445 -10.32 -13.28 -17.51
CA ASN A 445 -10.36 -12.32 -16.41
C ASN A 445 -9.25 -11.26 -16.54
N GLU A 446 -8.82 -10.97 -17.76
CA GLU A 446 -7.93 -9.87 -18.03
C GLU A 446 -8.57 -8.53 -17.63
N ILE A 447 -7.74 -7.62 -17.11
CA ILE A 447 -8.15 -6.23 -16.80
C ILE A 447 -8.93 -5.64 -17.96
N GLU A 448 -10.09 -5.06 -17.65
CA GLU A 448 -11.01 -4.52 -18.64
C GLU A 448 -10.58 -3.12 -19.13
N SER A 449 -10.94 -2.83 -20.39
CA SER A 449 -10.79 -1.48 -20.91
C SER A 449 -11.70 -0.49 -20.15
N PRO A 450 -11.20 0.71 -19.80
CA PRO A 450 -9.95 1.33 -20.26
C PRO A 450 -8.79 1.27 -19.23
N ALA A 451 -8.82 0.34 -18.26
CA ALA A 451 -7.87 0.32 -17.16
C ALA A 451 -6.43 -0.02 -17.58
N GLN A 452 -6.20 -0.57 -18.78
CA GLN A 452 -4.88 -0.77 -19.38
C GLN A 452 -4.22 0.51 -19.88
N ALA A 453 -4.90 1.66 -19.87
CA ALA A 453 -4.36 2.94 -20.29
C ALA A 453 -3.08 3.30 -19.51
N TRP A 454 -2.14 3.99 -20.21
CA TRP A 454 -0.80 4.28 -19.66
C TRP A 454 -0.80 5.38 -18.61
N ASN A 455 -1.62 6.41 -18.81
CA ASN A 455 -1.61 7.62 -18.00
C ASN A 455 -2.53 7.55 -16.79
N VAL A 456 -3.42 6.56 -16.73
CA VAL A 456 -4.34 6.39 -15.61
C VAL A 456 -3.66 5.71 -14.42
N LEU A 457 -4.25 5.88 -13.25
CA LEU A 457 -4.03 5.06 -12.08
C LEU A 457 -5.11 3.98 -12.07
N SER A 458 -4.77 2.74 -12.44
CA SER A 458 -5.71 1.62 -12.41
C SER A 458 -5.67 0.93 -11.05
N VAL A 459 -6.86 0.59 -10.55
CA VAL A 459 -7.05 0.10 -9.18
C VAL A 459 -7.71 -1.28 -9.22
N GLY A 460 -6.97 -2.29 -8.75
CA GLY A 460 -7.48 -3.62 -8.46
C GLY A 460 -7.97 -3.73 -7.02
N ALA A 461 -8.36 -4.92 -6.62
CA ALA A 461 -8.86 -5.17 -5.29
C ALA A 461 -8.05 -6.25 -4.55
N PHE A 462 -7.74 -5.99 -3.29
CA PHE A 462 -7.31 -6.98 -2.30
C PHE A 462 -8.32 -7.04 -1.17
N THR A 463 -8.16 -7.93 -0.20
CA THR A 463 -9.07 -8.01 0.92
C THR A 463 -8.41 -8.33 2.25
N GLU A 464 -8.89 -7.67 3.31
CA GLU A 464 -8.65 -8.01 4.71
C GLU A 464 -9.91 -8.61 5.38
N LYS A 465 -11.00 -8.75 4.63
CA LYS A 465 -12.28 -9.23 5.15
C LYS A 465 -12.36 -10.75 5.01
N THR A 466 -12.15 -11.46 6.12
CA THR A 466 -12.09 -12.94 6.14
C THR A 466 -12.94 -13.59 7.22
N VAL A 467 -13.65 -12.79 8.03
CA VAL A 467 -14.46 -13.27 9.16
C VAL A 467 -15.91 -13.37 8.72
N LEU A 468 -16.51 -14.53 8.96
CA LEU A 468 -17.93 -14.83 8.79
C LEU A 468 -18.55 -15.14 10.17
N PRO A 469 -19.90 -15.06 10.32
CA PRO A 469 -20.55 -15.33 11.59
C PRO A 469 -20.37 -16.79 12.04
N ASP A 470 -20.38 -17.02 13.34
CA ASP A 470 -20.34 -18.36 13.91
C ASP A 470 -21.55 -19.18 13.42
N GLY A 471 -21.27 -20.41 12.97
CA GLY A 471 -22.29 -21.30 12.42
C GLY A 471 -22.61 -21.09 10.94
N GLU A 472 -22.02 -20.09 10.28
CA GLU A 472 -22.12 -19.93 8.83
C GLU A 472 -21.42 -21.10 8.13
N PRO A 473 -22.11 -21.86 7.26
CA PRO A 473 -21.50 -23.02 6.57
C PRO A 473 -20.51 -22.63 5.46
N ALA A 474 -20.36 -21.33 5.19
CA ALA A 474 -19.42 -20.79 4.21
C ALA A 474 -18.09 -20.39 4.87
N GLN A 475 -17.04 -20.27 4.05
CA GLN A 475 -15.74 -19.71 4.43
C GLN A 475 -15.34 -18.59 3.46
N ALA A 476 -14.54 -17.65 3.93
CA ALA A 476 -13.98 -16.62 3.06
C ALA A 476 -13.08 -17.26 2.00
N LEU A 477 -13.23 -16.86 0.74
CA LEU A 477 -12.53 -17.47 -0.40
C LEU A 477 -11.07 -17.05 -0.44
N ALA A 478 -10.77 -15.75 -0.30
CA ALA A 478 -9.41 -15.24 -0.25
C ALA A 478 -8.90 -15.18 1.20
N PRO A 479 -7.63 -15.52 1.46
CA PRO A 479 -7.00 -15.29 2.75
C PRO A 479 -6.79 -13.80 3.02
N PHE A 480 -6.59 -13.45 4.30
CA PHE A 480 -6.32 -12.08 4.73
C PHE A 480 -5.10 -11.49 4.02
N GLY A 481 -5.27 -10.32 3.42
CA GLY A 481 -4.19 -9.57 2.78
C GLY A 481 -3.83 -10.05 1.37
N ASP A 482 -4.62 -10.94 0.77
CA ASP A 482 -4.42 -11.42 -0.60
C ASP A 482 -5.37 -10.77 -1.61
N LEU A 483 -5.26 -11.14 -2.88
CA LEU A 483 -6.13 -10.65 -3.95
C LEU A 483 -7.60 -10.90 -3.62
N SER A 484 -8.45 -9.91 -3.79
CA SER A 484 -9.89 -10.13 -3.77
C SER A 484 -10.30 -11.03 -4.94
N PRO A 485 -11.18 -12.01 -4.73
CA PRO A 485 -11.67 -12.86 -5.82
C PRO A 485 -12.37 -12.08 -6.93
N ALA A 486 -12.82 -10.87 -6.62
CA ALA A 486 -13.45 -9.98 -7.59
C ALA A 486 -12.47 -9.29 -8.53
N SER A 487 -11.16 -9.21 -8.19
CA SER A 487 -10.21 -8.42 -8.96
C SER A 487 -9.76 -9.13 -10.23
N ARG A 488 -9.89 -8.46 -11.36
CA ARG A 488 -9.22 -8.86 -12.59
C ARG A 488 -7.72 -8.57 -12.53
N THR A 489 -6.93 -9.31 -13.30
CA THR A 489 -5.46 -9.25 -13.33
C THR A 489 -4.94 -9.00 -14.75
N ALA A 490 -3.67 -8.61 -14.89
CA ALA A 490 -3.05 -8.49 -16.20
C ALA A 490 -2.61 -9.87 -16.72
N SER A 491 -3.09 -10.29 -17.89
CA SER A 491 -2.64 -11.54 -18.53
C SER A 491 -1.28 -11.37 -19.21
N TRP A 492 -0.95 -10.15 -19.66
CA TRP A 492 0.29 -9.86 -20.39
C TRP A 492 1.51 -9.77 -19.46
N SER A 493 2.66 -10.24 -19.93
CA SER A 493 3.91 -10.31 -19.15
C SER A 493 4.97 -9.28 -19.56
N SER A 494 4.82 -8.64 -20.70
CA SER A 494 5.83 -7.70 -21.24
C SER A 494 5.22 -6.72 -22.24
N HIS A 495 5.94 -5.67 -22.54
CA HIS A 495 5.64 -4.62 -23.53
C HIS A 495 4.64 -3.56 -23.07
N TRP A 496 3.56 -3.92 -22.40
CA TRP A 496 2.53 -3.01 -21.92
C TRP A 496 2.70 -2.65 -20.44
N PRO A 497 2.01 -1.64 -19.92
CA PRO A 497 2.16 -1.19 -18.53
C PRO A 497 1.94 -2.31 -17.50
N ASN A 498 2.61 -2.24 -16.37
CA ASN A 498 2.20 -3.03 -15.19
C ASN A 498 0.82 -2.52 -14.75
N LYS A 499 -0.14 -3.43 -14.69
CA LYS A 499 -1.52 -3.15 -14.24
C LYS A 499 -2.04 -4.33 -13.42
N PRO A 500 -2.91 -4.05 -12.40
CA PRO A 500 -3.28 -2.71 -11.93
C PRO A 500 -2.06 -1.96 -11.41
N ASP A 501 -2.15 -0.64 -11.18
CA ASP A 501 -1.04 0.10 -10.56
C ASP A 501 -0.97 -0.20 -9.05
N VAL A 502 -2.15 -0.25 -8.39
CA VAL A 502 -2.30 -0.53 -6.95
C VAL A 502 -3.54 -1.36 -6.69
N VAL A 503 -3.65 -1.90 -5.47
CA VAL A 503 -4.86 -2.57 -4.98
C VAL A 503 -5.30 -1.98 -3.66
N LEU A 504 -6.63 -1.85 -3.47
CA LEU A 504 -7.25 -1.43 -2.22
C LEU A 504 -8.33 -2.44 -1.79
N GLU A 505 -8.90 -2.27 -0.59
CA GLU A 505 -9.96 -3.17 -0.10
C GLU A 505 -11.16 -3.17 -1.04
N GLY A 506 -11.52 -4.33 -1.55
CA GLY A 506 -12.67 -4.53 -2.43
C GLY A 506 -13.63 -5.61 -1.93
N GLY A 507 -13.47 -6.06 -0.69
CA GLY A 507 -14.26 -7.15 -0.14
C GLY A 507 -13.80 -8.52 -0.58
N ASN A 508 -14.49 -9.55 -0.05
CA ASN A 508 -14.21 -10.94 -0.31
C ASN A 508 -15.50 -11.70 -0.64
N TRP A 509 -15.38 -12.90 -1.15
CA TRP A 509 -16.51 -13.76 -1.42
C TRP A 509 -16.58 -14.92 -0.41
N ALA A 510 -17.79 -15.36 -0.10
CA ALA A 510 -18.06 -16.51 0.74
C ALA A 510 -18.25 -17.77 -0.13
N LEU A 511 -17.49 -18.81 0.15
CA LEU A 511 -17.61 -20.12 -0.50
C LEU A 511 -18.33 -21.09 0.44
N SER A 512 -19.50 -21.55 0.06
CA SER A 512 -20.24 -22.62 0.72
C SER A 512 -19.90 -23.98 0.13
N ALA A 513 -20.47 -25.04 0.71
CA ALA A 513 -20.35 -26.41 0.17
C ALA A 513 -20.97 -26.56 -1.25
N MET A 514 -21.83 -25.62 -1.64
CA MET A 514 -22.44 -25.57 -2.97
C MET A 514 -21.95 -24.33 -3.72
N PRO A 515 -21.06 -24.46 -4.74
CA PRO A 515 -20.70 -23.36 -5.62
C PRO A 515 -21.90 -22.85 -6.43
N PRO A 516 -21.89 -21.62 -6.93
CA PRO A 516 -20.76 -20.67 -6.95
C PRO A 516 -20.58 -19.93 -5.62
N PRO A 517 -19.38 -19.34 -5.38
CA PRO A 517 -19.17 -18.43 -4.26
C PRO A 517 -20.05 -17.18 -4.44
N MET A 518 -20.39 -16.54 -3.33
CA MET A 518 -21.29 -15.38 -3.33
C MET A 518 -20.68 -14.21 -2.55
N ARG A 519 -21.13 -13.02 -2.88
CA ARG A 519 -20.85 -11.82 -2.08
C ARG A 519 -21.62 -11.90 -0.77
N HIS A 520 -20.99 -11.48 0.32
CA HIS A 520 -21.56 -11.57 1.65
C HIS A 520 -21.34 -10.26 2.41
N GLY A 521 -22.36 -9.73 3.10
CA GLY A 521 -22.28 -8.44 3.80
C GLY A 521 -21.20 -8.39 4.87
N TRP A 522 -20.88 -9.52 5.51
CA TRP A 522 -19.75 -9.61 6.45
C TRP A 522 -18.37 -9.43 5.81
N LEU A 523 -18.27 -9.70 4.52
CA LEU A 523 -17.06 -9.64 3.72
C LEU A 523 -17.03 -8.42 2.79
N SER A 524 -17.93 -7.45 3.01
CA SER A 524 -18.15 -6.28 2.15
C SER A 524 -17.83 -4.98 2.91
N LEU A 525 -17.82 -3.85 2.20
CA LEU A 525 -17.69 -2.51 2.75
C LEU A 525 -19.09 -1.92 2.96
N LEU A 526 -19.23 -0.99 3.90
CA LEU A 526 -20.47 -0.25 4.13
C LEU A 526 -20.40 1.12 3.44
N SER A 527 -21.47 1.48 2.71
CA SER A 527 -21.59 2.77 2.07
C SER A 527 -23.03 3.31 2.11
N THR A 528 -23.24 4.47 1.49
CA THR A 528 -24.53 5.18 1.39
C THR A 528 -25.44 4.58 0.33
N HIS A 529 -26.73 4.47 0.60
CA HIS A 529 -27.75 4.00 -0.35
C HIS A 529 -28.40 5.15 -1.11
N HIS A 530 -28.67 5.00 -2.40
CA HIS A 530 -29.21 6.07 -3.26
C HIS A 530 -30.64 6.50 -2.89
N ASN A 531 -31.44 5.61 -2.38
CA ASN A 531 -32.84 5.89 -1.98
C ASN A 531 -32.94 6.03 -0.46
N TYR A 532 -32.37 7.10 0.08
CA TYR A 532 -32.29 7.39 1.53
C TYR A 532 -33.62 7.22 2.29
N PRO A 533 -34.80 7.65 1.78
CA PRO A 533 -36.05 7.46 2.52
C PRO A 533 -36.45 5.99 2.72
N VAL A 534 -35.92 5.09 1.89
CA VAL A 534 -36.23 3.65 1.95
C VAL A 534 -35.13 2.88 2.69
N ARG A 535 -33.89 3.31 2.54
CA ARG A 535 -32.71 2.68 3.14
C ARG A 535 -31.57 3.71 3.22
N SER A 536 -30.82 3.71 4.32
CA SER A 536 -29.73 4.68 4.48
C SER A 536 -28.36 4.11 4.05
N PHE A 537 -28.13 2.83 4.32
CA PHE A 537 -26.88 2.13 4.07
C PHE A 537 -27.06 0.96 3.13
N THR A 538 -25.98 0.57 2.49
CA THR A 538 -25.89 -0.69 1.75
C THR A 538 -24.44 -1.19 1.81
N PHE A 539 -24.23 -2.48 1.69
CA PHE A 539 -22.90 -3.02 1.51
C PHE A 539 -22.50 -2.94 0.03
N THR A 540 -21.22 -2.68 -0.20
CA THR A 540 -20.64 -2.56 -1.54
C THR A 540 -19.27 -3.25 -1.58
N PHE A 541 -18.76 -3.54 -2.78
CA PHE A 541 -17.63 -4.44 -2.98
C PHE A 541 -16.95 -4.22 -4.34
N ASP A 542 -15.98 -5.08 -4.68
CA ASP A 542 -15.29 -5.23 -5.95
C ASP A 542 -14.31 -4.08 -6.26
N THR A 543 -13.79 -4.04 -7.49
CA THR A 543 -12.78 -3.05 -7.88
C THR A 543 -13.31 -1.63 -7.95
N SER A 544 -14.62 -1.45 -8.10
CA SER A 544 -15.27 -0.13 -8.01
C SER A 544 -15.14 0.46 -6.62
N ALA A 545 -15.41 -0.33 -5.57
CA ALA A 545 -15.22 0.09 -4.17
C ALA A 545 -13.76 0.44 -3.88
N ALA A 546 -12.83 -0.42 -4.30
CA ALA A 546 -11.38 -0.17 -4.19
C ALA A 546 -10.97 1.14 -4.87
N THR A 547 -11.53 1.43 -6.06
CA THR A 547 -11.24 2.66 -6.81
C THR A 547 -11.80 3.90 -6.13
N ALA A 548 -12.99 3.82 -5.52
CA ALA A 548 -13.55 4.92 -4.75
C ALA A 548 -12.72 5.23 -3.49
N LEU A 549 -12.19 4.21 -2.81
CA LEU A 549 -11.25 4.37 -1.70
C LEU A 549 -9.95 5.03 -2.17
N ALA A 550 -9.38 4.59 -3.30
CA ALA A 550 -8.20 5.21 -3.88
C ALA A 550 -8.44 6.68 -4.25
N ALA A 551 -9.62 7.01 -4.79
CA ALA A 551 -9.98 8.37 -5.13
C ALA A 551 -10.03 9.29 -3.90
N LYS A 552 -10.56 8.80 -2.79
CA LYS A 552 -10.52 9.50 -1.50
C LYS A 552 -9.07 9.81 -1.11
N ASP A 553 -8.23 8.79 -1.04
CA ASP A 553 -6.84 8.90 -0.59
C ASP A 553 -6.03 9.85 -1.48
N VAL A 554 -6.13 9.69 -2.79
CA VAL A 554 -5.41 10.50 -3.78
C VAL A 554 -5.84 11.97 -3.73
N THR A 555 -7.15 12.23 -3.54
CA THR A 555 -7.67 13.60 -3.43
C THR A 555 -7.24 14.25 -2.12
N GLU A 556 -7.20 13.50 -1.03
CA GLU A 556 -6.66 13.96 0.26
C GLU A 556 -5.17 14.27 0.15
N LEU A 557 -4.37 13.39 -0.45
CA LEU A 557 -2.95 13.61 -0.71
C LEU A 557 -2.73 14.88 -1.54
N TRP A 558 -3.54 15.09 -2.58
CA TRP A 558 -3.44 16.30 -3.41
C TRP A 558 -3.91 17.55 -2.68
N SER A 559 -4.79 17.42 -1.68
CA SER A 559 -5.19 18.54 -0.82
C SER A 559 -4.09 18.94 0.17
N ASP A 560 -3.31 17.96 0.66
CA ASP A 560 -2.13 18.22 1.50
C ASP A 560 -1.01 18.91 0.71
N TYR A 561 -0.88 18.60 -0.59
CA TYR A 561 0.14 19.15 -1.50
C TYR A 561 -0.50 19.82 -2.74
N PRO A 562 -1.20 20.95 -2.58
CA PRO A 562 -2.08 21.52 -3.61
C PRO A 562 -1.34 22.05 -4.86
N THR A 563 -0.03 22.19 -4.79
CA THR A 563 0.80 22.70 -5.90
C THR A 563 1.45 21.60 -6.73
N LEU A 564 1.32 20.33 -6.32
CA LEU A 564 1.87 19.21 -7.07
C LEU A 564 1.09 18.98 -8.37
N TRP A 565 1.81 18.51 -9.37
CA TRP A 565 1.22 18.11 -10.63
C TRP A 565 0.47 16.77 -10.54
N PRO A 566 -0.48 16.50 -11.42
CA PRO A 566 -1.18 15.21 -11.47
C PRO A 566 -0.23 14.02 -11.58
N GLU A 567 0.85 14.14 -12.37
CA GLU A 567 1.90 13.13 -12.53
C GLU A 567 2.63 12.86 -11.22
N THR A 568 2.84 13.91 -10.42
CA THR A 568 3.54 13.83 -9.12
C THR A 568 2.66 13.12 -8.10
N VAL A 569 1.40 13.49 -8.02
CA VAL A 569 0.44 12.85 -7.09
C VAL A 569 0.29 11.37 -7.42
N ARG A 570 0.14 11.01 -8.71
CA ARG A 570 0.13 9.61 -9.15
C ARG A 570 1.41 8.87 -8.74
N GLY A 571 2.57 9.46 -9.04
CA GLY A 571 3.87 8.87 -8.73
C GLY A 571 4.08 8.67 -7.22
N LEU A 572 3.73 9.66 -6.42
CA LEU A 572 3.88 9.64 -4.97
C LEU A 572 2.96 8.59 -4.32
N TYR A 573 1.70 8.53 -4.74
CA TYR A 573 0.73 7.56 -4.24
C TYR A 573 1.16 6.11 -4.56
N VAL A 574 1.49 5.82 -5.81
CA VAL A 574 1.92 4.47 -6.22
C VAL A 574 3.30 4.11 -5.64
N SER A 575 4.21 5.08 -5.48
CA SER A 575 5.51 4.83 -4.84
C SER A 575 5.38 4.45 -3.37
N SER A 576 4.32 4.91 -2.68
CA SER A 576 4.07 4.54 -1.29
C SER A 576 3.64 3.08 -1.12
N ALA A 577 3.11 2.46 -2.19
CA ALA A 577 2.52 1.13 -2.13
C ALA A 577 3.53 0.03 -1.77
N ARG A 578 3.06 -0.94 -1.00
CA ARG A 578 3.84 -2.13 -0.58
C ARG A 578 2.96 -3.37 -0.68
N TRP A 579 3.57 -4.47 -1.04
CA TRP A 579 2.93 -5.78 -0.96
C TRP A 579 2.74 -6.20 0.48
N THR A 580 1.56 -6.76 0.80
CA THR A 580 1.27 -7.34 2.11
C THR A 580 2.18 -8.55 2.38
N GLN A 581 2.16 -9.04 3.60
CA GLN A 581 2.86 -10.29 3.94
C GLN A 581 2.34 -11.45 3.10
N GLN A 582 1.02 -11.56 2.91
CA GLN A 582 0.39 -12.61 2.14
C GLN A 582 0.77 -12.56 0.65
N MET A 583 0.75 -11.36 0.04
CA MET A 583 1.19 -11.18 -1.34
C MET A 583 2.66 -11.59 -1.52
N ARG A 584 3.53 -11.24 -0.58
CA ARG A 584 4.95 -11.64 -0.60
C ARG A 584 5.18 -13.13 -0.36
N ALA A 585 4.25 -13.81 0.32
CA ALA A 585 4.34 -15.26 0.54
C ALA A 585 4.25 -16.07 -0.77
N HIS A 586 3.80 -15.46 -1.88
CA HIS A 586 3.86 -16.06 -3.22
C HIS A 586 5.28 -16.05 -3.84
N LEU A 587 6.22 -15.29 -3.25
CA LEU A 587 7.62 -15.29 -3.69
C LEU A 587 8.40 -16.45 -3.05
N PRO A 588 9.34 -17.06 -3.78
CA PRO A 588 10.28 -17.99 -3.16
C PRO A 588 11.22 -17.26 -2.20
N ALA A 589 11.86 -17.99 -1.29
CA ALA A 589 12.79 -17.45 -0.30
C ALA A 589 13.93 -16.60 -0.89
N GLN A 590 14.33 -16.87 -2.13
CA GLN A 590 15.32 -16.09 -2.89
C GLN A 590 14.72 -15.75 -4.27
N PRO A 591 13.95 -14.67 -4.36
CA PRO A 591 13.30 -14.30 -5.61
C PRO A 591 14.33 -13.75 -6.62
N ASN A 592 14.16 -14.14 -7.87
CA ASN A 592 14.76 -13.44 -9.01
C ASN A 592 13.73 -12.50 -9.66
N LYS A 593 14.16 -11.65 -10.59
CA LYS A 593 13.32 -10.67 -11.26
C LYS A 593 12.06 -11.25 -11.93
N GLY A 594 12.14 -12.46 -12.45
CA GLY A 594 11.00 -13.16 -13.06
C GLY A 594 9.89 -13.51 -12.06
N HIS A 595 10.25 -13.78 -10.82
CA HIS A 595 9.28 -14.12 -9.78
C HIS A 595 8.38 -12.96 -9.38
N TYR A 596 8.76 -11.71 -9.65
CA TYR A 596 7.91 -10.54 -9.40
C TYR A 596 6.81 -10.35 -10.46
N THR A 597 6.90 -11.02 -11.61
CA THR A 597 5.90 -10.88 -12.69
C THR A 597 4.46 -11.16 -12.23
N PRO A 598 4.16 -12.30 -11.59
CA PRO A 598 2.80 -12.57 -11.12
C PRO A 598 2.31 -11.55 -10.08
N LEU A 599 3.21 -11.01 -9.24
CA LEU A 599 2.82 -9.99 -8.26
C LEU A 599 2.39 -8.70 -8.96
N PHE A 600 3.15 -8.26 -9.96
CA PHE A 600 2.77 -7.08 -10.76
C PHE A 600 1.48 -7.28 -11.53
N GLN A 601 1.23 -8.47 -12.04
CA GLN A 601 0.01 -8.80 -12.78
C GLN A 601 -1.23 -8.82 -11.87
N ARG A 602 -1.10 -9.26 -10.62
CA ARG A 602 -2.18 -9.36 -9.63
C ARG A 602 -2.39 -8.08 -8.82
N TYR A 603 -1.29 -7.52 -8.31
CA TYR A 603 -1.33 -6.50 -7.25
C TYR A 603 -0.69 -5.16 -7.65
N GLY A 604 -0.10 -5.07 -8.85
CA GLY A 604 0.71 -3.90 -9.22
C GLY A 604 1.84 -3.68 -8.22
N TYR A 605 1.95 -2.47 -7.71
CA TYR A 605 2.94 -2.12 -6.68
C TYR A 605 2.46 -2.43 -5.25
N GLY A 606 1.24 -2.97 -5.07
CA GLY A 606 0.67 -3.37 -3.80
C GLY A 606 -0.36 -2.38 -3.24
N VAL A 607 -0.50 -2.37 -1.91
CA VAL A 607 -1.43 -1.51 -1.17
C VAL A 607 -0.74 -0.19 -0.85
N PRO A 608 -1.30 0.98 -1.23
CA PRO A 608 -0.76 2.29 -0.87
C PRO A 608 -0.73 2.53 0.64
N ASP A 609 0.35 3.17 1.10
CA ASP A 609 0.53 3.59 2.48
C ASP A 609 0.42 5.13 2.55
N MET A 610 -0.71 5.63 3.03
CA MET A 610 -0.97 7.06 3.10
C MET A 610 -0.06 7.80 4.07
N ALA A 611 0.41 7.15 5.14
CA ALA A 611 1.39 7.77 6.04
C ALA A 611 2.72 7.98 5.31
N ARG A 612 3.14 7.02 4.49
CA ARG A 612 4.34 7.09 3.64
C ARG A 612 4.17 8.09 2.49
N ALA A 613 3.01 8.13 1.86
CA ALA A 613 2.72 9.09 0.80
C ALA A 613 2.69 10.53 1.31
N ARG A 614 2.17 10.76 2.53
CA ARG A 614 1.98 12.09 3.10
C ARG A 614 3.23 12.65 3.78
N ARG A 615 4.03 11.82 4.45
CA ARG A 615 5.07 12.29 5.38
C ARG A 615 6.33 11.43 5.33
N SER A 616 7.44 12.08 5.55
CA SER A 616 8.72 11.46 5.86
C SER A 616 8.86 11.17 7.36
N ALA A 617 9.93 10.49 7.75
CA ALA A 617 10.32 10.25 9.14
C ALA A 617 11.82 10.53 9.31
N SER A 618 12.33 10.60 10.53
CA SER A 618 13.78 10.86 10.76
C SER A 618 14.69 9.83 10.06
N ASN A 619 14.25 8.57 10.01
CA ASN A 619 14.94 7.44 9.38
C ASN A 619 14.48 7.13 7.95
N ALA A 620 13.55 7.90 7.40
CA ALA A 620 13.05 7.70 6.03
C ALA A 620 12.61 9.03 5.43
N LEU A 621 13.15 9.39 4.29
CA LEU A 621 12.87 10.65 3.62
C LEU A 621 12.37 10.43 2.19
N THR A 622 11.55 11.38 1.71
CA THR A 622 11.10 11.42 0.33
C THR A 622 11.47 12.76 -0.28
N LEU A 623 12.21 12.72 -1.39
CA LEU A 623 12.53 13.85 -2.24
C LEU A 623 11.60 13.86 -3.44
N ILE A 624 10.98 15.00 -3.73
CA ILE A 624 10.07 15.18 -4.86
C ILE A 624 10.66 16.24 -5.79
N VAL A 625 10.83 15.88 -7.06
CA VAL A 625 11.28 16.78 -8.12
C VAL A 625 10.21 16.86 -9.21
N GLU A 626 9.80 18.06 -9.56
CA GLU A 626 8.99 18.37 -10.74
C GLU A 626 9.86 19.14 -11.72
N ASP A 627 10.00 18.66 -12.94
CA ASP A 627 10.83 19.30 -13.96
C ASP A 627 10.28 19.01 -15.38
N THR A 628 10.85 19.69 -16.35
CA THR A 628 10.54 19.50 -17.77
C THR A 628 11.78 19.07 -18.55
N ILE A 629 11.56 18.30 -19.60
CA ILE A 629 12.64 17.84 -20.49
C ILE A 629 12.18 17.99 -21.95
N THR A 630 13.09 18.42 -22.82
CA THR A 630 12.89 18.42 -24.27
C THR A 630 13.57 17.17 -24.86
N PRO A 631 12.83 16.06 -25.03
CA PRO A 631 13.46 14.74 -25.24
C PRO A 631 14.15 14.58 -26.58
N TYR A 632 13.67 15.26 -27.62
CA TYR A 632 14.15 15.08 -28.98
C TYR A 632 14.49 16.40 -29.65
N GLY A 633 15.35 16.34 -30.65
CA GLY A 633 15.78 17.48 -31.44
C GLY A 633 16.31 17.06 -32.80
N ILE A 634 16.79 18.06 -33.60
CA ILE A 634 17.41 17.86 -34.88
C ILE A 634 18.91 18.13 -34.74
N SER A 635 19.74 17.22 -35.21
CA SER A 635 21.18 17.36 -35.19
C SER A 635 21.63 18.46 -36.19
N GLU A 636 22.32 19.45 -35.69
CA GLU A 636 22.92 20.49 -36.52
C GLU A 636 23.93 19.91 -37.52
N LYS A 637 24.58 18.78 -37.19
CA LYS A 637 25.60 18.16 -38.04
C LYS A 637 25.04 17.31 -39.17
N THR A 638 23.96 16.54 -38.88
CA THR A 638 23.42 15.55 -39.83
C THR A 638 22.05 15.91 -40.38
N GLY A 639 21.34 16.86 -39.75
CA GLY A 639 19.95 17.18 -40.07
C GLY A 639 18.99 16.04 -39.73
N GLY A 640 19.42 15.02 -39.00
CA GLY A 640 18.62 13.87 -38.57
C GLY A 640 18.08 14.00 -37.17
N ASP A 641 17.08 13.16 -36.84
CA ASP A 641 16.43 13.12 -35.53
C ASP A 641 17.38 12.57 -34.45
N VAL A 642 17.52 13.27 -33.34
CA VAL A 642 18.40 12.88 -32.23
C VAL A 642 17.66 12.97 -30.88
N HIS A 643 18.19 12.31 -29.88
CA HIS A 643 17.86 12.61 -28.49
C HIS A 643 18.51 13.96 -28.15
N ASN A 644 17.78 14.85 -27.46
CA ASN A 644 18.22 16.22 -27.26
C ASN A 644 18.91 16.42 -25.91
N GLU A 645 18.21 16.19 -24.81
CA GLU A 645 18.73 16.42 -23.47
C GLU A 645 18.45 15.28 -22.51
N MET A 646 19.24 15.18 -21.45
CA MET A 646 18.93 14.49 -20.22
C MET A 646 19.03 15.46 -19.04
N LYS A 647 18.37 15.16 -17.96
CA LYS A 647 18.47 15.88 -16.69
C LYS A 647 19.33 15.10 -15.72
N LEU A 648 20.33 15.76 -15.16
CA LEU A 648 21.19 15.23 -14.12
C LEU A 648 20.86 15.92 -12.80
N PHE A 649 20.65 15.11 -11.76
CA PHE A 649 20.38 15.55 -10.41
C PHE A 649 21.51 15.12 -9.48
N ALA A 650 22.19 16.10 -8.88
CA ALA A 650 23.00 15.90 -7.69
C ALA A 650 22.08 16.14 -6.49
N LEU A 651 21.45 15.06 -6.00
CA LEU A 651 20.45 15.16 -4.95
C LEU A 651 21.08 15.49 -3.59
N PRO A 652 20.38 16.22 -2.71
CA PRO A 652 20.81 16.39 -1.34
C PRO A 652 20.74 15.04 -0.63
N TRP A 653 21.90 14.41 -0.41
CA TRP A 653 22.02 13.03 0.04
C TRP A 653 22.43 12.98 1.51
N PRO A 654 21.86 12.11 2.36
CA PRO A 654 22.25 12.01 3.77
C PRO A 654 23.54 11.18 3.92
N VAL A 655 24.65 11.73 3.45
CA VAL A 655 25.92 11.00 3.28
C VAL A 655 26.49 10.57 4.60
N GLU A 656 26.51 11.45 5.61
CA GLU A 656 27.11 11.15 6.91
C GLU A 656 26.24 10.22 7.75
N ALA A 657 24.91 10.40 7.72
CA ALA A 657 23.98 9.49 8.37
C ALA A 657 24.04 8.08 7.76
N LEU A 658 24.09 7.96 6.43
CA LEU A 658 24.27 6.68 5.76
C LEU A 658 25.63 6.03 6.05
N ARG A 659 26.71 6.82 6.16
CA ARG A 659 28.03 6.31 6.58
C ARG A 659 28.02 5.82 8.02
N ALA A 660 27.31 6.50 8.91
CA ALA A 660 27.17 6.10 10.31
C ALA A 660 26.44 4.75 10.45
N LEU A 661 25.47 4.46 9.58
CA LEU A 661 24.80 3.18 9.50
C LEU A 661 25.68 2.04 8.96
N GLY A 662 26.78 2.36 8.24
CA GLY A 662 27.81 1.42 7.81
C GLY A 662 27.28 0.27 6.94
N ASN A 663 27.30 -0.94 7.47
CA ASN A 663 26.89 -2.15 6.78
C ASN A 663 25.40 -2.52 6.98
N ALA A 664 24.60 -1.66 7.60
CA ALA A 664 23.17 -1.88 7.69
C ALA A 664 22.51 -1.83 6.30
N ASP A 665 21.44 -2.59 6.10
CA ASP A 665 20.69 -2.56 4.87
C ASP A 665 19.71 -1.37 4.88
N VAL A 666 19.70 -0.63 3.78
CA VAL A 666 18.79 0.49 3.52
C VAL A 666 18.15 0.30 2.16
N THR A 667 16.93 0.79 2.00
CA THR A 667 16.20 0.71 0.74
C THR A 667 16.15 2.08 0.07
N LEU A 668 16.54 2.14 -1.18
CA LEU A 668 16.28 3.25 -2.09
C LEU A 668 15.13 2.85 -3.01
N ARG A 669 14.11 3.68 -3.13
CA ARG A 669 13.01 3.52 -4.10
C ARG A 669 12.93 4.76 -4.99
N VAL A 670 12.84 4.56 -6.29
CA VAL A 670 12.75 5.64 -7.27
C VAL A 670 11.52 5.45 -8.12
N ALA A 671 10.71 6.50 -8.24
CA ALA A 671 9.56 6.55 -9.14
C ALA A 671 9.69 7.73 -10.10
N LEU A 672 9.48 7.47 -11.39
CA LEU A 672 9.45 8.45 -12.45
C LEU A 672 8.09 8.40 -13.14
N SER A 673 7.33 9.47 -13.06
CA SER A 673 5.97 9.58 -13.59
C SER A 673 5.87 10.69 -14.62
N SER A 674 5.31 10.39 -15.80
CA SER A 674 5.01 11.36 -16.84
C SER A 674 3.75 10.95 -17.61
N PHE A 675 3.07 11.87 -18.29
CA PHE A 675 1.93 11.55 -19.13
C PHE A 675 2.29 11.63 -20.60
N ILE A 676 2.07 10.53 -21.32
CA ILE A 676 2.38 10.41 -22.73
C ILE A 676 1.18 10.83 -23.60
N ALA A 677 1.44 11.46 -24.75
CA ALA A 677 0.44 11.60 -25.80
C ALA A 677 0.41 10.31 -26.63
N PRO A 678 -0.73 9.60 -26.69
CA PRO A 678 -0.81 8.30 -27.33
C PRO A 678 -0.92 8.42 -28.85
N ASN A 679 -0.40 7.42 -29.57
CA ASN A 679 -0.59 7.21 -31.01
C ASN A 679 -1.21 5.83 -31.26
N PRO A 680 -2.51 5.73 -31.49
CA PRO A 680 -3.22 4.45 -31.60
C PRO A 680 -3.16 3.81 -33.00
N SER A 681 -2.20 4.18 -33.87
CA SER A 681 -2.07 3.60 -35.22
C SER A 681 -1.87 2.07 -35.16
N GLU A 682 -2.32 1.34 -36.20
CA GLU A 682 -2.11 -0.12 -36.30
C GLU A 682 -0.63 -0.50 -36.16
N ALA A 683 0.29 0.34 -36.63
CA ALA A 683 1.72 0.16 -36.44
C ALA A 683 2.17 0.26 -34.98
N SER A 684 1.42 0.89 -34.11
CA SER A 684 1.73 1.01 -32.67
C SER A 684 1.27 -0.19 -31.84
N ARG A 685 0.30 -0.98 -32.31
CA ARG A 685 -0.18 -2.18 -31.63
C ARG A 685 0.90 -3.26 -31.47
N GLY A 686 1.82 -3.37 -32.43
CA GLY A 686 2.95 -4.32 -32.37
C GLY A 686 4.24 -3.74 -31.77
N VAL A 687 4.31 -2.42 -31.52
CA VAL A 687 5.56 -1.74 -31.10
C VAL A 687 5.27 -0.63 -30.11
N ARG A 688 5.44 -0.93 -28.81
CA ARG A 688 5.18 0.04 -27.70
C ARG A 688 5.82 1.42 -27.88
N TYR A 689 6.99 1.51 -28.50
CA TYR A 689 7.68 2.78 -28.77
C TYR A 689 6.96 3.69 -29.77
N ARG A 690 5.99 3.15 -30.51
CA ARG A 690 5.16 3.93 -31.44
C ARG A 690 3.85 4.41 -30.83
N TYR A 691 3.45 3.84 -29.69
CA TYR A 691 2.27 4.28 -28.94
C TYR A 691 2.55 5.56 -28.15
N ALA A 692 3.62 5.59 -27.37
CA ALA A 692 3.98 6.73 -26.53
C ALA A 692 4.70 7.83 -27.32
N SER A 693 4.30 9.09 -27.08
CA SER A 693 4.97 10.28 -27.66
C SER A 693 6.45 10.32 -27.31
N HIS A 694 6.76 9.99 -26.08
CA HIS A 694 8.09 9.91 -25.48
C HIS A 694 8.12 8.77 -24.47
N ASN A 695 9.31 8.31 -24.14
CA ASN A 695 9.54 7.44 -23.00
C ASN A 695 10.73 8.02 -22.22
N LEU A 696 10.59 8.11 -20.91
CA LEU A 696 11.66 8.52 -20.01
C LEU A 696 12.17 7.33 -19.22
N ARG A 697 13.43 7.39 -18.82
CA ARG A 697 14.05 6.41 -17.92
C ARG A 697 14.90 7.14 -16.90
N PHE A 698 15.09 6.52 -15.75
CA PHE A 698 16.04 6.99 -14.74
C PHE A 698 17.22 6.05 -14.61
N GLN A 699 18.34 6.59 -14.18
CA GLN A 699 19.58 5.87 -13.89
C GLN A 699 20.20 6.44 -12.60
N LEU A 700 20.85 5.58 -11.82
CA LEU A 700 21.61 5.92 -10.62
C LEU A 700 23.12 5.71 -10.89
N ASN A 701 23.99 6.56 -10.36
CA ASN A 701 25.43 6.33 -10.49
C ASN A 701 25.88 5.08 -9.69
N ARG A 702 26.94 4.45 -10.14
CA ARG A 702 27.63 3.38 -9.39
C ARG A 702 28.37 3.97 -8.19
N ALA A 703 28.57 3.18 -7.15
CA ALA A 703 29.36 3.62 -6.00
C ALA A 703 30.78 4.02 -6.43
N GLY A 704 31.12 5.30 -6.25
CA GLY A 704 32.42 5.86 -6.62
C GLY A 704 32.56 6.27 -8.09
N GLU A 705 31.51 6.16 -8.92
CA GLU A 705 31.50 6.67 -10.29
C GLU A 705 31.33 8.21 -10.26
N ASN A 706 32.26 8.93 -10.88
CA ASN A 706 32.14 10.38 -11.01
C ASN A 706 31.15 10.79 -12.11
N GLU A 707 30.77 12.07 -12.15
CA GLU A 707 29.79 12.60 -13.10
C GLU A 707 30.14 12.26 -14.55
N ALA A 708 31.39 12.49 -14.97
CA ALA A 708 31.81 12.28 -16.35
C ALA A 708 31.72 10.79 -16.76
N GLN A 709 32.12 9.89 -15.87
CA GLN A 709 31.98 8.45 -16.08
C GLN A 709 30.51 8.02 -16.15
N PHE A 710 29.66 8.55 -15.24
CA PHE A 710 28.23 8.30 -15.21
C PHE A 710 27.54 8.74 -16.52
N LEU A 711 27.78 9.97 -16.96
CA LEU A 711 27.22 10.51 -18.22
C LEU A 711 27.69 9.72 -19.44
N ALA A 712 28.98 9.37 -19.50
CA ALA A 712 29.54 8.55 -20.58
C ALA A 712 28.90 7.15 -20.64
N ARG A 713 28.66 6.55 -19.47
CA ARG A 713 27.98 5.24 -19.36
C ARG A 713 26.53 5.30 -19.84
N ILE A 714 25.75 6.26 -19.34
CA ILE A 714 24.37 6.46 -19.79
C ILE A 714 24.32 6.73 -21.28
N SER A 715 25.14 7.65 -21.80
CA SER A 715 25.17 8.01 -23.20
C SER A 715 25.48 6.83 -24.12
N LYS A 716 26.37 5.95 -23.73
CA LYS A 716 26.75 4.73 -24.47
C LYS A 716 25.68 3.64 -24.49
N ALA A 717 24.75 3.55 -23.45
CA ALA A 717 23.62 2.59 -23.40
C ALA A 717 22.45 2.99 -24.33
N ALA A 718 22.25 4.27 -24.65
CA ALA A 718 21.25 4.73 -25.61
C ALA A 718 21.62 4.41 -27.06
N GLU A 719 22.90 4.26 -27.38
CA GLU A 719 23.37 3.88 -28.73
C GLU A 719 23.07 2.39 -29.05
N GLN A 720 22.85 1.55 -28.03
CA GLN A 720 22.58 0.11 -28.23
C GLN A 720 21.39 -0.37 -27.40
N PRO A 721 20.15 0.00 -27.75
CA PRO A 721 18.95 -0.36 -27.00
C PRO A 721 18.67 -1.87 -26.91
N ASN A 722 19.31 -2.68 -27.75
CA ASN A 722 19.21 -4.15 -27.77
C ASN A 722 20.53 -4.84 -27.39
N GLY A 723 21.48 -4.12 -26.78
CA GLY A 723 22.72 -4.71 -26.25
C GLY A 723 22.43 -5.67 -25.09
N PRO A 724 23.41 -6.50 -24.69
CA PRO A 724 23.24 -7.39 -23.54
C PRO A 724 22.84 -6.59 -22.32
N ALA A 725 21.97 -7.20 -21.47
CA ALA A 725 21.46 -6.58 -20.23
C ALA A 725 22.65 -6.01 -19.45
N ASN A 726 22.55 -4.73 -19.10
CA ASN A 726 23.62 -4.03 -18.41
C ASN A 726 23.76 -4.55 -16.99
N ASP A 727 24.97 -4.63 -16.48
CA ASP A 727 25.32 -4.94 -15.06
C ASP A 727 24.57 -4.12 -14.01
N GLU A 728 23.90 -3.04 -14.40
CA GLU A 728 23.08 -2.19 -13.56
C GLU A 728 21.72 -2.77 -13.22
N ASP A 729 21.21 -3.62 -14.08
CA ASP A 729 19.92 -4.26 -13.83
C ASP A 729 19.98 -5.19 -12.61
N ASP A 730 21.17 -5.71 -12.29
CA ASP A 730 21.37 -6.58 -11.12
C ASP A 730 21.25 -5.87 -9.77
N LEU A 731 21.33 -4.55 -9.73
CA LEU A 731 21.14 -3.76 -8.50
C LEU A 731 19.67 -3.57 -8.13
N TRP A 732 18.79 -3.55 -9.13
CA TRP A 732 17.38 -3.24 -8.95
C TRP A 732 16.56 -4.51 -8.74
N ASP A 733 15.63 -4.48 -7.82
CA ASP A 733 14.82 -5.65 -7.43
C ASP A 733 13.91 -6.12 -8.56
N TYR A 734 13.24 -5.20 -9.25
CA TYR A 734 12.25 -5.54 -10.29
C TYR A 734 12.85 -5.66 -11.67
N GLY A 735 13.85 -4.85 -11.96
CA GLY A 735 14.60 -4.86 -13.20
C GLY A 735 13.91 -4.20 -14.39
N SER A 736 14.67 -4.09 -15.48
CA SER A 736 14.29 -3.29 -16.66
C SER A 736 13.00 -3.75 -17.36
N ASN A 737 12.68 -5.04 -17.31
CA ASN A 737 11.47 -5.58 -17.93
C ASN A 737 10.18 -5.07 -17.26
N ARG A 738 10.23 -4.78 -15.97
CA ARG A 738 9.11 -4.23 -15.20
C ARG A 738 9.19 -2.72 -15.07
N ARG A 739 10.40 -2.19 -14.84
CA ARG A 739 10.64 -0.76 -14.68
C ARG A 739 10.38 0.05 -15.95
N HIS A 740 10.63 -0.50 -17.15
CA HIS A 740 10.63 0.26 -18.42
C HIS A 740 9.36 0.08 -19.27
N VAL A 741 8.21 -0.15 -18.64
CA VAL A 741 6.91 -0.26 -19.31
C VAL A 741 5.94 0.81 -18.81
N GLY A 742 5.06 1.30 -19.69
CA GLY A 742 4.09 2.33 -19.35
C GLY A 742 4.71 3.74 -19.22
N SER A 743 4.01 4.61 -18.52
CA SER A 743 4.37 6.02 -18.26
C SER A 743 4.67 6.30 -16.78
N LEU A 744 4.69 5.25 -15.96
CA LEU A 744 5.08 5.26 -14.55
C LEU A 744 6.14 4.18 -14.35
N HIS A 745 7.33 4.56 -13.99
CA HIS A 745 8.49 3.69 -13.85
C HIS A 745 8.94 3.67 -12.40
N ILE A 746 8.76 2.56 -11.70
CA ILE A 746 9.18 2.41 -10.31
C ILE A 746 10.09 1.20 -10.18
N ASP A 747 11.18 1.38 -9.45
CA ASP A 747 12.03 0.27 -8.99
C ASP A 747 12.64 0.60 -7.63
N GLN A 748 13.12 -0.40 -6.95
CA GLN A 748 13.80 -0.26 -5.68
C GLN A 748 15.07 -1.09 -5.63
N LEU A 749 15.98 -0.72 -4.75
CA LEU A 749 17.15 -1.50 -4.42
C LEU A 749 17.39 -1.50 -2.91
N THR A 750 17.74 -2.66 -2.39
CA THR A 750 18.24 -2.78 -1.01
C THR A 750 19.73 -2.98 -1.06
N CYS A 751 20.49 -2.10 -0.40
CA CYS A 751 21.95 -2.14 -0.39
C CYS A 751 22.51 -1.69 0.95
N LYS A 752 23.83 -1.84 1.13
CA LYS A 752 24.50 -1.34 2.32
C LYS A 752 24.47 0.19 2.35
N ALA A 753 24.20 0.77 3.51
CA ALA A 753 24.13 2.22 3.69
C ALA A 753 25.41 2.94 3.25
N SER A 754 26.58 2.35 3.54
CA SER A 754 27.89 2.85 3.10
C SER A 754 28.07 2.85 1.58
N ASP A 755 27.38 1.95 0.84
CA ASP A 755 27.37 1.95 -0.62
C ASP A 755 26.39 2.98 -1.17
N LEU A 756 25.20 3.12 -0.55
CA LEU A 756 24.24 4.15 -0.92
C LEU A 756 24.80 5.55 -0.70
N ALA A 757 25.58 5.78 0.36
CA ALA A 757 26.26 7.05 0.64
C ALA A 757 27.15 7.56 -0.52
N ARG A 758 27.51 6.69 -1.47
CA ARG A 758 28.36 7.01 -2.63
C ARG A 758 27.59 7.08 -3.95
N ARG A 759 26.25 7.11 -3.90
CA ARG A 759 25.34 7.06 -5.05
C ARG A 759 24.38 8.25 -5.01
N ASN A 760 24.89 9.46 -5.21
CA ASN A 760 24.12 10.69 -5.08
C ASN A 760 23.77 11.37 -6.42
N LEU A 761 24.09 10.74 -7.55
CA LEU A 761 23.77 11.25 -8.87
C LEU A 761 22.66 10.40 -9.50
N LEU A 762 21.59 11.06 -9.92
CA LEU A 762 20.49 10.45 -10.63
C LEU A 762 20.25 11.18 -11.93
N ALA A 763 20.05 10.45 -13.02
CA ALA A 763 19.76 11.03 -14.32
C ALA A 763 18.38 10.59 -14.84
N VAL A 764 17.65 11.51 -15.47
CA VAL A 764 16.44 11.24 -16.23
C VAL A 764 16.76 11.51 -17.71
N HIS A 765 16.49 10.51 -18.54
CA HIS A 765 16.85 10.57 -19.96
C HIS A 765 15.77 9.97 -20.87
N PRO A 766 15.64 10.47 -22.12
CA PRO A 766 14.67 9.95 -23.07
C PRO A 766 15.17 8.68 -23.77
N VAL A 767 14.20 7.83 -24.14
CA VAL A 767 14.35 6.82 -25.17
C VAL A 767 13.33 7.07 -26.28
N THR A 768 13.40 6.30 -27.37
CA THR A 768 12.58 6.54 -28.57
C THR A 768 11.07 6.56 -28.27
N GLY A 769 10.36 7.54 -28.81
CA GLY A 769 8.91 7.67 -28.88
C GLY A 769 8.52 8.24 -30.26
N TRP A 770 7.21 8.27 -30.58
CA TRP A 770 6.77 8.69 -31.90
C TRP A 770 6.99 10.20 -32.19
N TRP A 771 7.18 11.03 -31.15
CA TRP A 771 7.60 12.43 -31.32
C TRP A 771 8.99 12.56 -31.92
N LYS A 772 9.83 11.54 -31.86
CA LYS A 772 11.11 11.49 -32.54
C LYS A 772 10.91 11.27 -34.04
N SER A 773 10.30 12.25 -34.72
CA SER A 773 10.14 12.26 -36.15
C SER A 773 10.46 13.67 -36.67
N LYS A 774 11.21 13.75 -37.76
CA LYS A 774 11.64 15.01 -38.32
C LYS A 774 10.47 15.97 -38.59
N LYS A 775 9.36 15.46 -39.11
CA LYS A 775 8.17 16.30 -39.41
C LYS A 775 7.65 17.04 -38.18
N LEU A 776 7.56 16.37 -37.02
CA LEU A 776 7.07 17.01 -35.78
C LEU A 776 8.11 17.93 -35.16
N LEU A 777 9.40 17.58 -35.28
CA LEU A 777 10.50 18.41 -34.76
C LEU A 777 10.68 19.70 -35.56
N ASP A 778 10.33 19.69 -36.84
CA ASP A 778 10.31 20.90 -37.70
C ASP A 778 9.18 21.89 -37.31
N GLU A 779 8.10 21.39 -36.67
CA GLU A 779 6.96 22.18 -36.14
C GLU A 779 7.26 22.82 -34.77
N GLY A 780 8.29 22.38 -34.08
CA GLY A 780 8.73 22.85 -32.76
C GLY A 780 9.25 21.70 -31.90
N LEU A 781 10.05 22.03 -30.91
CA LEU A 781 10.60 21.03 -29.96
C LEU A 781 9.63 20.85 -28.78
N PRO A 782 8.86 19.75 -28.72
CA PRO A 782 7.92 19.54 -27.63
C PRO A 782 8.67 19.27 -26.31
N SER A 783 8.22 19.92 -25.25
CA SER A 783 8.69 19.69 -23.87
C SER A 783 7.72 18.82 -23.09
N VAL A 784 8.23 18.01 -22.19
CA VAL A 784 7.49 17.06 -21.36
C VAL A 784 7.68 17.39 -19.89
N ARG A 785 6.59 17.43 -19.15
CA ARG A 785 6.64 17.44 -17.68
C ARG A 785 6.84 16.02 -17.15
N TYR A 786 7.57 15.91 -16.06
CA TYR A 786 7.71 14.66 -15.31
C TYR A 786 7.92 14.94 -13.82
N ALA A 787 7.57 13.97 -13.03
CA ALA A 787 7.86 13.93 -11.60
C ALA A 787 8.84 12.79 -11.29
N LEU A 788 9.83 13.08 -10.46
CA LEU A 788 10.78 12.11 -9.95
C LEU A 788 10.66 12.08 -8.43
N ILE A 789 10.33 10.94 -7.88
CA ILE A 789 10.19 10.70 -6.44
C ILE A 789 11.30 9.75 -6.01
N VAL A 790 12.06 10.13 -5.00
CA VAL A 790 13.18 9.34 -4.47
C VAL A 790 12.98 9.16 -2.98
N GLU A 791 12.72 7.93 -2.55
CA GLU A 791 12.59 7.57 -1.14
C GLU A 791 13.84 6.81 -0.68
N ILE A 792 14.41 7.23 0.47
CA ILE A 792 15.45 6.48 1.20
C ILE A 792 14.84 6.07 2.53
N ASP A 793 14.85 4.78 2.84
CA ASP A 793 14.24 4.21 4.04
C ASP A 793 15.24 3.27 4.75
N ALA A 794 15.58 3.62 6.00
CA ALA A 794 16.43 2.80 6.86
C ALA A 794 15.64 1.75 7.69
N GLY A 795 14.36 1.59 7.45
CA GLY A 795 13.49 0.63 8.13
C GLY A 795 13.33 0.97 9.62
N GLU A 796 13.57 -0.01 10.50
CA GLU A 796 13.46 0.16 11.95
C GLU A 796 14.72 0.75 12.60
N LEU A 797 15.78 1.05 11.82
CA LEU A 797 17.03 1.59 12.35
C LEU A 797 16.83 3.01 12.86
N GLU A 798 17.47 3.36 13.98
CA GLU A 798 17.56 4.73 14.43
C GLU A 798 18.57 5.49 13.56
N ALA A 799 18.10 6.46 12.81
CA ALA A 799 18.88 7.26 11.89
C ALA A 799 18.28 8.66 11.72
N GLU A 800 19.15 9.65 11.52
CA GLU A 800 18.75 11.05 11.31
C GLU A 800 18.92 11.47 9.84
N LEU A 801 18.38 10.62 8.93
CA LEU A 801 18.47 10.88 7.49
C LEU A 801 17.79 12.20 7.10
N TYR A 802 16.65 12.50 7.71
CA TYR A 802 15.87 13.69 7.41
C TYR A 802 16.59 14.98 7.82
N ALA A 803 17.15 15.03 9.02
CA ALA A 803 17.80 16.23 9.56
C ALA A 803 19.01 16.66 8.70
N GLU A 804 19.82 15.72 8.24
CA GLU A 804 20.96 16.02 7.37
C GLU A 804 20.51 16.59 6.01
N VAL A 805 19.47 15.98 5.41
CA VAL A 805 18.95 16.45 4.11
C VAL A 805 18.24 17.80 4.25
N GLN A 806 17.57 18.07 5.35
CA GLN A 806 16.94 19.36 5.62
C GLN A 806 17.96 20.49 5.53
N VAL A 807 19.10 20.36 6.17
CA VAL A 807 20.18 21.36 6.13
C VAL A 807 20.69 21.57 4.70
N ALA A 808 20.87 20.48 3.95
CA ALA A 808 21.32 20.56 2.56
C ALA A 808 20.28 21.23 1.64
N VAL A 809 19.00 20.95 1.82
CA VAL A 809 17.89 21.58 1.07
C VAL A 809 17.79 23.06 1.37
N GLU A 810 17.87 23.47 2.64
CA GLU A 810 17.87 24.88 3.04
C GLU A 810 19.03 25.65 2.39
N ALA A 811 20.23 25.04 2.35
CA ALA A 811 21.39 25.62 1.67
C ALA A 811 21.18 25.77 0.14
N LEU A 812 20.57 24.78 -0.51
CA LEU A 812 20.23 24.83 -1.93
C LEU A 812 19.22 25.94 -2.26
N ILE A 813 18.16 26.07 -1.43
CA ILE A 813 17.15 27.12 -1.59
C ILE A 813 17.80 28.51 -1.43
N ALA A 814 18.65 28.69 -0.41
CA ALA A 814 19.37 29.94 -0.20
C ALA A 814 20.31 30.29 -1.37
N ALA A 815 21.00 29.31 -1.94
CA ALA A 815 21.86 29.49 -3.10
C ALA A 815 21.07 29.89 -4.36
N GLN A 816 19.92 29.27 -4.61
CA GLN A 816 19.03 29.63 -5.72
C GLN A 816 18.46 31.05 -5.60
N ALA A 817 18.05 31.45 -4.38
CA ALA A 817 17.60 32.81 -4.12
C ALA A 817 18.68 33.85 -4.38
N ALA A 818 19.94 33.54 -4.04
CA ALA A 818 21.09 34.42 -4.29
C ALA A 818 21.48 34.58 -5.78
N ILE A 819 21.14 33.61 -6.63
CA ILE A 819 21.35 33.64 -8.07
C ILE A 819 20.24 34.42 -8.78
N ALA A 820 19.02 34.45 -8.19
CA ALA A 820 17.87 35.14 -8.76
C ALA A 820 17.82 36.67 -8.48
N VAL A 821 18.76 37.17 -7.68
CA VAL A 821 19.01 38.59 -7.40
C VAL A 821 20.19 39.11 -8.24
#